data_4c92ac3c0f914e85b9893589dd09e953
#
_entry.id   4c92ac3c0f914e85b9893589dd09e953
#
_cell.length_a   1.000
_cell.length_b   1.000
_cell.length_c   1.000
_cell.angle_alpha   90.00
_cell.angle_beta   90.00
_cell.angle_gamma   90.00
#
_symmetry.space_group_name_H-M   'P 1'
#
loop_
_entity.id
_entity.type
_entity.pdbx_description
1 polymer ?
#
loop_
_entity_poly.entity_id
_entity_poly.type
_entity_poly.pdbx_seq_one_letter_code
_entity_poly.pdbx_strand_id
1 'polypeptide(L)'
;MEQVKDDKKFFHVFPTLRADDDVRLLFSDVEVKKITTNSRRDFLNIYIFSRHLIQKKQIFQMEQCIKDQLFAKTAVAVHIVEEYMLSGQYTAEALMNEYRESIILELKEKSMLASNMFAQADIRYEAENVVCLELLDTIVSAGRKEEIVDLLKEVYSERFHIPAEIRVDYKEPDRTGSREYDEQRIQQEINAIFERRARQRGETPQAEGEEKKDQIKRTSSENAADKASVSSRDGKGTSAAISGGVKKGEFKKGEFRKKDFYRPVKIGDDPNLIYGRNFEDEPISLEQVITEMGEITVHGKIISFDTREIRNEKTIIIFSVTDFTDTITVKMFAKNEQLPEILGELKKGAFVKVKGVTTIDKFDGELTIASVTGIKKIGDFTVQREDLSPIKRVELHCHTKMSDMDGVSEVKDIVKRAHDWGHPAIAITDHGVAQAFPDANHYIETLDKDDPFKVLYGVEGYVVDDLTEIAVNAGNQTLDDTYIVFDIETTGFSSIKDAIIEVGAVKVTDGKITDRFSTFVNPKRPIPFEITNLTSITDEMVMDSPTIDVVLPQFLEFAGDGVLVAHNAGFDVGFIEQNCRSLGLSDEFVYLDTVALARVLLPTLSKYKLNIVAKALNISLENHHRAVDDAEATAEIFVKFTEMLKKDQVGTLKEVNRYGDRNVNAIRKMPTHHIIILAKNDIGRYNLYQLISQSHMTYYARRPRIPKSLLNEHREGLLIGSACEAGELYQAVHEKRSAQQIARLAEFYDYYEIQPVGNNQFMIESERIADVNSIEDLQNINREIVELGEKFGKPVVATCDVHFLNPDDEVYRRIIMAGKGFDDADRQPPLFLRTTDEMLEEFSYLGAAKAREIVIDNPVKIAGMIEKISPVNPNKCPPVIENSDQELRDICYRKAHEMYGEDLPKQVSARLEKELNSIISNGYAVMYIIAQKL
;
A
#
# COMPACT_ATOMS: atom_id res chain seq x y z
N MET A 1 15.71 17.54 -49.35
CA MET A 1 16.37 16.47 -48.63
C MET A 1 15.72 16.21 -47.23
N GLU A 2 14.92 17.12 -46.66
CA GLU A 2 14.23 16.93 -45.37
C GLU A 2 12.98 16.00 -45.42
N GLN A 3 12.23 15.98 -46.53
CA GLN A 3 11.05 15.11 -46.66
C GLN A 3 11.34 13.59 -46.74
N VAL A 4 12.56 13.18 -47.08
CA VAL A 4 12.95 11.74 -47.17
C VAL A 4 13.37 11.19 -45.80
N LYS A 5 13.70 12.05 -44.81
CA LYS A 5 14.07 11.64 -43.46
C LYS A 5 12.84 11.27 -42.59
N ASP A 6 11.71 11.91 -42.80
CA ASP A 6 10.50 11.71 -42.00
C ASP A 6 9.82 10.36 -42.23
N ASP A 7 9.91 9.81 -43.46
CA ASP A 7 9.29 8.52 -43.81
C ASP A 7 9.85 7.30 -43.06
N LYS A 8 10.99 7.45 -42.36
CA LYS A 8 11.64 6.37 -41.58
C LYS A 8 11.40 6.43 -40.10
N LYS A 9 10.77 7.47 -39.58
CA LYS A 9 10.44 7.54 -38.16
C LYS A 9 9.51 6.42 -37.73
N PHE A 10 9.66 5.90 -36.54
CA PHE A 10 9.01 4.69 -36.05
C PHE A 10 7.49 4.73 -36.22
N PHE A 11 6.82 5.79 -35.78
CA PHE A 11 5.37 5.92 -35.94
C PHE A 11 4.90 6.31 -37.35
N HIS A 12 5.79 6.71 -38.25
CA HIS A 12 5.46 6.82 -39.68
C HIS A 12 5.48 5.43 -40.36
N VAL A 13 6.36 4.53 -39.91
CA VAL A 13 6.38 3.13 -40.33
C VAL A 13 5.22 2.34 -39.75
N PHE A 14 4.80 2.64 -38.52
CA PHE A 14 3.71 1.99 -37.78
C PHE A 14 2.58 2.98 -37.41
N PRO A 15 1.86 3.59 -38.37
CA PRO A 15 0.95 4.73 -38.11
C PRO A 15 -0.30 4.37 -37.31
N THR A 16 -0.67 3.10 -37.22
CA THR A 16 -1.85 2.63 -36.50
C THR A 16 -1.55 2.13 -35.11
N LEU A 17 -0.26 2.03 -34.75
CA LEU A 17 0.18 1.52 -33.45
C LEU A 17 -0.12 2.53 -32.34
N ARG A 18 -0.71 2.05 -31.25
CA ARG A 18 -0.97 2.83 -30.03
C ARG A 18 -0.05 2.31 -28.93
N ALA A 19 0.65 3.20 -28.31
CA ALA A 19 1.47 2.96 -27.13
C ALA A 19 1.11 4.00 -26.08
N ASP A 20 1.45 3.73 -24.82
CA ASP A 20 1.34 4.68 -23.72
C ASP A 20 2.15 5.93 -24.00
N ASP A 21 1.76 7.07 -23.46
CA ASP A 21 2.33 8.37 -23.80
C ASP A 21 3.86 8.40 -23.58
N ASP A 22 4.34 7.79 -22.47
CA ASP A 22 5.77 7.73 -22.13
C ASP A 22 6.57 6.89 -23.14
N VAL A 23 6.08 5.68 -23.47
CA VAL A 23 6.72 4.82 -24.48
C VAL A 23 6.64 5.47 -25.86
N ARG A 24 5.54 6.16 -26.17
CA ARG A 24 5.36 6.89 -27.42
C ARG A 24 6.37 8.04 -27.56
N LEU A 25 6.65 8.75 -26.47
CA LEU A 25 7.64 9.81 -26.45
C LEU A 25 9.03 9.28 -26.80
N LEU A 26 9.46 8.18 -26.15
CA LEU A 26 10.76 7.54 -26.38
C LEU A 26 10.94 7.05 -27.82
N PHE A 27 9.88 6.60 -28.49
CA PHE A 27 9.97 6.13 -29.88
C PHE A 27 9.66 7.20 -30.93
N SER A 28 9.35 8.44 -30.55
CA SER A 28 8.95 9.52 -31.45
C SER A 28 10.03 9.88 -32.47
N ASP A 29 11.30 9.89 -32.05
CA ASP A 29 12.47 10.25 -32.86
C ASP A 29 13.30 9.06 -33.35
N VAL A 30 12.88 7.83 -33.00
CA VAL A 30 13.55 6.59 -33.39
C VAL A 30 13.38 6.35 -34.91
N GLU A 31 14.49 5.99 -35.59
CA GLU A 31 14.48 5.63 -37.02
C GLU A 31 14.41 4.11 -37.21
N VAL A 32 13.50 3.63 -38.04
CA VAL A 32 13.49 2.24 -38.50
C VAL A 32 14.43 2.07 -39.69
N LYS A 33 15.56 1.38 -39.52
CA LYS A 33 16.55 1.14 -40.56
C LYS A 33 16.10 0.08 -41.54
N LYS A 34 15.59 -1.05 -41.07
CA LYS A 34 15.07 -2.17 -41.90
C LYS A 34 14.14 -3.06 -41.06
N ILE A 35 13.30 -3.80 -41.79
CA ILE A 35 12.47 -4.85 -41.22
C ILE A 35 12.77 -6.14 -41.95
N THR A 36 13.04 -7.26 -41.25
CA THR A 36 13.37 -8.55 -41.83
C THR A 36 12.50 -9.65 -41.26
N THR A 37 12.26 -10.69 -42.03
CA THR A 37 11.56 -11.90 -41.57
C THR A 37 12.32 -13.13 -42.03
N ASN A 38 12.15 -14.23 -41.34
CA ASN A 38 12.73 -15.51 -41.76
C ASN A 38 11.88 -16.14 -42.89
N SER A 39 12.39 -17.22 -43.51
CA SER A 39 11.72 -17.92 -44.62
C SER A 39 10.35 -18.52 -44.23
N ARG A 40 10.10 -18.80 -42.96
CA ARG A 40 8.83 -19.31 -42.42
C ARG A 40 7.81 -18.22 -42.07
N ARG A 41 8.25 -16.95 -42.04
CA ARG A 41 7.46 -15.78 -41.64
C ARG A 41 6.84 -15.88 -40.23
N ASP A 42 7.53 -16.63 -39.34
CA ASP A 42 7.15 -16.76 -37.93
C ASP A 42 8.01 -15.89 -37.00
N PHE A 43 8.93 -15.10 -37.57
CA PHE A 43 9.83 -14.21 -36.85
C PHE A 43 10.00 -12.87 -37.57
N LEU A 44 9.85 -11.75 -36.87
CA LEU A 44 9.98 -10.41 -37.39
C LEU A 44 11.05 -9.65 -36.62
N ASN A 45 12.14 -9.24 -37.29
CA ASN A 45 13.13 -8.34 -36.72
C ASN A 45 12.95 -6.92 -37.24
N ILE A 46 12.82 -5.94 -36.32
CA ILE A 46 12.71 -4.52 -36.61
C ILE A 46 14.01 -3.87 -36.12
N TYR A 47 14.85 -3.43 -37.04
CA TYR A 47 16.11 -2.76 -36.72
C TYR A 47 15.87 -1.27 -36.54
N ILE A 48 16.16 -0.76 -35.36
CA ILE A 48 15.98 0.65 -34.99
C ILE A 48 17.32 1.33 -34.76
N PHE A 49 17.32 2.65 -34.90
CA PHE A 49 18.41 3.51 -34.55
C PHE A 49 17.92 4.66 -33.70
N SER A 50 18.57 4.89 -32.55
CA SER A 50 18.25 5.98 -31.63
C SER A 50 19.49 6.78 -31.26
N ARG A 51 19.29 8.06 -30.92
CA ARG A 51 20.30 8.95 -30.38
C ARG A 51 20.21 9.13 -28.88
N HIS A 52 19.15 8.59 -28.25
CA HIS A 52 18.93 8.54 -26.81
C HIS A 52 18.76 7.11 -26.38
N LEU A 53 19.05 6.84 -25.11
CA LEU A 53 18.93 5.53 -24.49
C LEU A 53 17.47 5.15 -24.32
N ILE A 54 17.11 3.92 -24.68
CA ILE A 54 15.79 3.32 -24.41
C ILE A 54 16.04 2.05 -23.60
N GLN A 55 15.41 1.93 -22.45
CA GLN A 55 15.56 0.78 -21.59
C GLN A 55 14.93 -0.47 -22.21
N LYS A 56 15.45 -1.64 -21.93
CA LYS A 56 14.96 -2.89 -22.50
C LYS A 56 13.51 -3.19 -22.15
N LYS A 57 13.06 -2.75 -20.98
CA LYS A 57 11.65 -2.83 -20.55
C LYS A 57 10.72 -2.15 -21.57
N GLN A 58 11.03 -0.94 -22.02
CA GLN A 58 10.24 -0.21 -23.00
C GLN A 58 10.34 -0.83 -24.41
N ILE A 59 11.49 -1.39 -24.75
CA ILE A 59 11.64 -2.17 -25.99
C ILE A 59 10.69 -3.37 -25.97
N PHE A 60 10.66 -4.16 -24.91
CA PHE A 60 9.76 -5.31 -24.78
C PHE A 60 8.29 -4.91 -24.76
N GLN A 61 7.94 -3.80 -24.12
CA GLN A 61 6.59 -3.25 -24.17
C GLN A 61 6.18 -2.90 -25.61
N MET A 62 7.08 -2.29 -26.37
CA MET A 62 6.80 -1.95 -27.78
C MET A 62 6.68 -3.20 -28.65
N GLU A 63 7.54 -4.22 -28.46
CA GLU A 63 7.42 -5.52 -29.14
C GLU A 63 6.06 -6.17 -28.88
N GLN A 64 5.61 -6.14 -27.62
CA GLN A 64 4.31 -6.67 -27.22
C GLN A 64 3.16 -5.85 -27.84
N CYS A 65 3.24 -4.51 -27.83
CA CYS A 65 2.26 -3.65 -28.49
C CYS A 65 2.12 -3.96 -29.99
N ILE A 66 3.25 -4.16 -30.70
CA ILE A 66 3.26 -4.52 -32.10
C ILE A 66 2.60 -5.89 -32.31
N LYS A 67 2.96 -6.86 -31.49
CA LYS A 67 2.41 -8.22 -31.54
C LYS A 67 0.90 -8.23 -31.33
N ASP A 68 0.42 -7.57 -30.29
CA ASP A 68 -0.98 -7.57 -29.90
C ASP A 68 -1.87 -6.80 -30.88
N GLN A 69 -1.39 -5.69 -31.44
CA GLN A 69 -2.20 -4.84 -32.31
C GLN A 69 -2.09 -5.22 -33.78
N LEU A 70 -0.92 -5.65 -34.26
CA LEU A 70 -0.71 -5.95 -35.67
C LEU A 70 -0.69 -7.45 -36.00
N PHE A 71 -0.33 -8.30 -35.02
CA PHE A 71 -0.13 -9.74 -35.20
C PHE A 71 -0.92 -10.63 -34.24
N ALA A 72 -1.96 -10.11 -33.56
CA ALA A 72 -2.75 -10.79 -32.53
C ALA A 72 -3.29 -12.17 -32.93
N LYS A 73 -3.50 -12.42 -34.23
CA LYS A 73 -4.05 -13.69 -34.75
C LYS A 73 -3.00 -14.61 -35.35
N THR A 74 -1.72 -14.32 -35.17
CA THR A 74 -0.61 -15.04 -35.77
C THR A 74 0.41 -15.45 -34.71
N ALA A 75 1.16 -16.53 -34.98
CA ALA A 75 2.24 -16.98 -34.10
C ALA A 75 3.59 -16.29 -34.40
N VAL A 76 3.55 -15.02 -34.89
CA VAL A 76 4.76 -14.27 -35.21
C VAL A 76 5.40 -13.76 -33.92
N ALA A 77 6.68 -14.06 -33.70
CA ALA A 77 7.50 -13.42 -32.70
C ALA A 77 8.05 -12.10 -33.27
N VAL A 78 7.97 -11.03 -32.47
CA VAL A 78 8.46 -9.71 -32.86
C VAL A 78 9.68 -9.39 -32.01
N HIS A 79 10.77 -8.98 -32.66
CA HIS A 79 11.99 -8.53 -31.98
C HIS A 79 12.44 -7.18 -32.55
N ILE A 80 12.78 -6.27 -31.63
CA ILE A 80 13.40 -4.99 -31.95
C ILE A 80 14.90 -5.15 -31.70
N VAL A 81 15.69 -4.83 -32.71
CA VAL A 81 17.16 -4.84 -32.66
C VAL A 81 17.64 -3.40 -32.63
N GLU A 82 18.20 -3.00 -31.53
CA GLU A 82 18.59 -1.62 -31.24
C GLU A 82 20.03 -1.32 -31.68
N GLU A 83 20.25 -0.15 -32.22
CA GLU A 83 21.55 0.46 -32.47
C GLU A 83 21.51 1.92 -32.00
N TYR A 84 22.48 2.33 -31.20
CA TYR A 84 22.50 3.65 -30.57
C TYR A 84 23.73 4.44 -31.01
N MET A 85 23.57 5.77 -31.07
CA MET A 85 24.66 6.71 -31.14
C MET A 85 24.45 7.76 -30.05
N LEU A 86 24.95 7.45 -28.87
CA LEU A 86 24.79 8.28 -27.69
C LEU A 86 25.84 9.38 -27.61
N SER A 87 25.67 10.36 -26.71
CA SER A 87 26.60 11.46 -26.48
C SER A 87 27.92 10.98 -25.84
N GLY A 88 28.92 11.86 -25.79
CA GLY A 88 30.20 11.57 -25.16
C GLY A 88 30.14 11.43 -23.62
N GLN A 89 29.02 11.75 -22.99
CA GLN A 89 28.82 11.52 -21.55
C GLN A 89 28.60 10.02 -21.22
N TYR A 90 28.23 9.19 -22.20
CA TYR A 90 28.09 7.75 -22.01
C TYR A 90 29.45 7.04 -22.08
N THR A 91 30.20 7.09 -20.98
CA THR A 91 31.38 6.24 -20.75
C THR A 91 30.99 4.79 -20.49
N ALA A 92 31.94 3.85 -20.43
CA ALA A 92 31.64 2.47 -20.06
C ALA A 92 30.98 2.34 -18.67
N GLU A 93 31.39 3.17 -17.73
CA GLU A 93 30.81 3.27 -16.39
C GLU A 93 29.40 3.88 -16.42
N ALA A 94 29.24 5.02 -17.08
CA ALA A 94 27.94 5.70 -17.16
C ALA A 94 26.88 4.80 -17.84
N LEU A 95 27.25 4.12 -18.94
CA LEU A 95 26.35 3.18 -19.60
C LEU A 95 25.97 2.02 -18.68
N MET A 96 26.92 1.45 -17.93
CA MET A 96 26.60 0.36 -17.01
C MET A 96 25.65 0.82 -15.90
N ASN A 97 25.86 1.99 -15.34
CA ASN A 97 24.99 2.54 -14.30
C ASN A 97 23.56 2.75 -14.80
N GLU A 98 23.40 3.27 -16.02
CA GLU A 98 22.09 3.54 -16.60
C GLU A 98 21.41 2.30 -17.23
N TYR A 99 22.15 1.30 -17.72
CA TYR A 99 21.62 0.18 -18.50
C TYR A 99 21.75 -1.19 -17.84
N ARG A 100 22.23 -1.26 -16.59
CA ARG A 100 22.47 -2.52 -15.85
C ARG A 100 21.19 -3.35 -15.73
N GLU A 101 20.06 -2.72 -15.39
CA GLU A 101 18.77 -3.40 -15.26
C GLU A 101 18.30 -3.99 -16.60
N SER A 102 18.55 -3.31 -17.69
CA SER A 102 18.27 -3.78 -19.05
C SER A 102 19.09 -5.03 -19.40
N ILE A 103 20.37 -5.07 -18.99
CA ILE A 103 21.25 -6.23 -19.16
C ILE A 103 20.75 -7.41 -18.33
N ILE A 104 20.36 -7.17 -17.07
CA ILE A 104 19.77 -8.19 -16.18
C ILE A 104 18.51 -8.77 -16.82
N LEU A 105 17.65 -7.93 -17.37
CA LEU A 105 16.39 -8.32 -18.01
C LEU A 105 16.64 -9.19 -19.27
N GLU A 106 17.61 -8.83 -20.11
CA GLU A 106 18.00 -9.63 -21.27
C GLU A 106 18.63 -10.97 -20.89
N LEU A 107 19.48 -10.97 -19.87
CA LEU A 107 20.04 -12.21 -19.33
C LEU A 107 18.94 -13.13 -18.79
N LYS A 108 17.93 -12.58 -18.15
CA LYS A 108 16.80 -13.34 -17.60
C LYS A 108 16.02 -14.07 -18.68
N GLU A 109 15.85 -13.49 -19.85
CA GLU A 109 15.21 -14.17 -20.99
C GLU A 109 16.08 -15.33 -21.54
N LYS A 110 17.42 -15.15 -21.53
CA LYS A 110 18.35 -16.15 -22.03
C LYS A 110 18.67 -17.23 -20.98
N SER A 111 18.93 -16.82 -19.73
CA SER A 111 19.38 -17.68 -18.64
C SER A 111 19.14 -17.03 -17.27
N MET A 112 18.19 -17.55 -16.50
CA MET A 112 17.92 -17.09 -15.12
C MET A 112 19.16 -17.15 -14.22
N LEU A 113 20.03 -18.17 -14.42
CA LEU A 113 21.26 -18.31 -13.64
C LEU A 113 22.29 -17.22 -13.99
N ALA A 114 22.48 -16.91 -15.28
CA ALA A 114 23.38 -15.84 -15.70
C ALA A 114 22.87 -14.46 -15.22
N SER A 115 21.56 -14.25 -15.26
CA SER A 115 20.92 -13.04 -14.72
C SER A 115 21.20 -12.84 -13.22
N ASN A 116 20.98 -13.89 -12.41
CA ASN A 116 21.24 -13.81 -10.97
C ASN A 116 22.73 -13.61 -10.64
N MET A 117 23.62 -14.24 -11.41
CA MET A 117 25.06 -14.06 -11.26
C MET A 117 25.50 -12.62 -11.55
N PHE A 118 24.97 -12.03 -12.63
CA PHE A 118 25.30 -10.66 -13.01
C PHE A 118 24.65 -9.64 -12.04
N ALA A 119 23.46 -9.90 -11.55
CA ALA A 119 22.80 -9.05 -10.55
C ALA A 119 23.59 -8.94 -9.24
N GLN A 120 24.28 -10.06 -8.85
CA GLN A 120 25.10 -10.14 -7.63
C GLN A 120 26.58 -9.77 -7.86
N ALA A 121 26.96 -9.43 -9.09
CA ALA A 121 28.35 -9.10 -9.42
C ALA A 121 28.72 -7.72 -8.90
N ASP A 122 29.91 -7.62 -8.26
CA ASP A 122 30.55 -6.34 -8.01
C ASP A 122 31.23 -5.86 -9.28
N ILE A 123 30.99 -4.60 -9.68
CA ILE A 123 31.54 -4.02 -10.91
C ILE A 123 32.54 -2.93 -10.54
N ARG A 124 33.74 -3.02 -11.08
CA ARG A 124 34.84 -2.08 -10.87
C ARG A 124 35.39 -1.60 -12.22
N TYR A 125 35.94 -0.39 -12.23
CA TYR A 125 36.54 0.22 -13.40
C TYR A 125 38.00 0.49 -13.12
N GLU A 126 38.93 -0.24 -13.80
CA GLU A 126 40.40 -0.08 -13.64
C GLU A 126 40.92 1.05 -14.53
N ALA A 127 40.22 1.34 -15.62
CA ALA A 127 40.47 2.45 -16.52
C ALA A 127 39.16 2.81 -17.24
N GLU A 128 39.13 3.96 -17.92
CA GLU A 128 37.96 4.52 -18.61
C GLU A 128 37.16 3.49 -19.46
N ASN A 129 37.86 2.50 -20.03
CA ASN A 129 37.28 1.48 -20.92
C ASN A 129 37.51 0.04 -20.43
N VAL A 130 37.86 -0.18 -19.16
CA VAL A 130 38.10 -1.51 -18.59
C VAL A 130 37.07 -1.80 -17.50
N VAL A 131 36.13 -2.68 -17.80
CA VAL A 131 35.07 -3.11 -16.90
C VAL A 131 35.45 -4.44 -16.26
N CYS A 132 35.69 -4.46 -14.96
CA CYS A 132 36.03 -5.65 -14.18
C CYS A 132 34.79 -6.15 -13.43
N LEU A 133 34.36 -7.37 -13.75
CA LEU A 133 33.26 -8.07 -13.09
C LEU A 133 33.82 -9.01 -12.04
N GLU A 134 33.47 -8.83 -10.78
CA GLU A 134 33.82 -9.76 -9.70
C GLU A 134 32.63 -10.70 -9.43
N LEU A 135 32.75 -11.94 -9.92
CA LEU A 135 31.70 -12.96 -9.75
C LEU A 135 32.00 -13.86 -8.55
N LEU A 136 30.95 -14.41 -7.91
CA LEU A 136 31.14 -15.43 -6.87
C LEU A 136 31.75 -16.70 -7.47
N ASP A 137 32.83 -17.22 -6.86
CA ASP A 137 33.49 -18.46 -7.30
C ASP A 137 32.62 -19.69 -6.95
N THR A 138 31.89 -20.17 -7.93
CA THR A 138 31.04 -21.36 -7.84
C THR A 138 31.24 -22.24 -9.09
N ILE A 139 30.93 -23.52 -8.98
CA ILE A 139 31.00 -24.46 -10.15
C ILE A 139 30.07 -23.96 -11.29
N VAL A 140 29.02 -23.22 -10.95
CA VAL A 140 28.05 -22.68 -11.90
C VAL A 140 28.61 -21.43 -12.61
N SER A 141 29.36 -20.57 -11.92
CA SER A 141 29.92 -19.34 -12.48
C SER A 141 30.97 -19.65 -13.57
N ALA A 142 31.82 -20.67 -13.38
CA ALA A 142 32.78 -21.09 -14.39
C ALA A 142 32.15 -21.55 -15.71
N GLY A 143 30.94 -22.13 -15.66
CA GLY A 143 30.22 -22.64 -16.83
C GLY A 143 29.33 -21.61 -17.57
N ARG A 144 29.03 -20.46 -16.95
CA ARG A 144 28.08 -19.49 -17.51
C ARG A 144 28.62 -18.08 -17.72
N LYS A 145 29.87 -17.81 -17.31
CA LYS A 145 30.53 -16.50 -17.48
C LYS A 145 30.53 -16.01 -18.92
N GLU A 146 30.68 -16.95 -19.88
CA GLU A 146 30.75 -16.61 -21.31
C GLU A 146 29.44 -15.97 -21.80
N GLU A 147 28.28 -16.40 -21.29
CA GLU A 147 26.96 -15.83 -21.64
C GLU A 147 26.88 -14.36 -21.23
N ILE A 148 27.41 -14.01 -20.04
CA ILE A 148 27.45 -12.62 -19.53
C ILE A 148 28.43 -11.80 -20.34
N VAL A 149 29.66 -12.31 -20.56
CA VAL A 149 30.72 -11.61 -21.28
C VAL A 149 30.33 -11.35 -22.74
N ASP A 150 29.72 -12.32 -23.39
CA ASP A 150 29.31 -12.19 -24.79
C ASP A 150 28.18 -11.17 -24.94
N LEU A 151 27.19 -11.15 -24.00
CA LEU A 151 26.16 -10.12 -24.01
C LEU A 151 26.76 -8.73 -23.75
N LEU A 152 27.67 -8.59 -22.79
CA LEU A 152 28.31 -7.30 -22.53
C LEU A 152 29.12 -6.80 -23.72
N LYS A 153 29.83 -7.70 -24.43
CA LYS A 153 30.53 -7.32 -25.67
C LYS A 153 29.56 -6.88 -26.78
N GLU A 154 28.43 -7.61 -26.94
CA GLU A 154 27.36 -7.22 -27.86
C GLU A 154 26.82 -5.83 -27.49
N VAL A 155 26.48 -5.61 -26.22
CA VAL A 155 25.99 -4.33 -25.73
C VAL A 155 26.99 -3.21 -25.98
N TYR A 156 28.21 -3.29 -25.46
CA TYR A 156 29.17 -2.21 -25.58
C TYR A 156 29.63 -1.96 -27.01
N SER A 157 30.04 -2.99 -27.75
CA SER A 157 30.69 -2.83 -29.04
C SER A 157 29.73 -2.75 -30.21
N GLU A 158 28.69 -3.59 -30.24
CA GLU A 158 27.80 -3.69 -31.40
C GLU A 158 26.58 -2.74 -31.29
N ARG A 159 26.03 -2.61 -30.09
CA ARG A 159 24.80 -1.84 -29.85
C ARG A 159 25.08 -0.37 -29.59
N PHE A 160 26.07 -0.07 -28.70
CA PHE A 160 26.37 1.29 -28.26
C PHE A 160 27.67 1.89 -28.84
N HIS A 161 28.46 1.11 -29.55
CA HIS A 161 29.73 1.53 -30.15
C HIS A 161 30.75 2.13 -29.15
N ILE A 162 30.68 1.73 -27.88
CA ILE A 162 31.59 2.14 -26.80
C ILE A 162 32.70 1.10 -26.68
N PRO A 163 33.99 1.45 -26.83
CA PRO A 163 35.08 0.50 -26.65
C PRO A 163 35.17 0.10 -25.17
N ALA A 164 34.96 -1.18 -24.86
CA ALA A 164 35.11 -1.71 -23.50
C ALA A 164 35.83 -3.07 -23.49
N GLU A 165 36.83 -3.20 -22.63
CA GLU A 165 37.51 -4.45 -22.31
C GLU A 165 36.82 -5.07 -21.07
N ILE A 166 36.21 -6.26 -21.23
CA ILE A 166 35.55 -6.94 -20.13
C ILE A 166 36.50 -7.95 -19.49
N ARG A 167 36.78 -7.77 -18.20
CA ARG A 167 37.58 -8.70 -17.37
C ARG A 167 36.67 -9.32 -16.32
N VAL A 168 36.94 -10.59 -15.98
CA VAL A 168 36.18 -11.31 -14.99
C VAL A 168 37.12 -11.85 -13.93
N ASP A 169 36.91 -11.39 -12.71
CA ASP A 169 37.57 -11.87 -11.50
C ASP A 169 36.58 -12.69 -10.66
N TYR A 170 37.09 -13.46 -9.68
CA TYR A 170 36.30 -14.31 -8.83
C TYR A 170 36.52 -13.98 -7.36
N LYS A 171 35.42 -13.89 -6.61
CA LYS A 171 35.38 -13.70 -5.16
C LYS A 171 34.96 -14.99 -4.48
N GLU A 172 35.72 -15.43 -3.48
CA GLU A 172 35.31 -16.56 -2.69
C GLU A 172 34.00 -16.26 -1.96
N PRO A 173 32.98 -17.13 -2.02
CA PRO A 173 31.76 -16.94 -1.29
C PRO A 173 32.03 -16.90 0.22
N ASP A 174 31.47 -15.93 0.90
CA ASP A 174 31.61 -15.78 2.36
C ASP A 174 30.90 -16.95 3.06
N ARG A 175 31.69 -17.96 3.47
CA ARG A 175 31.21 -19.23 4.02
C ARG A 175 30.92 -19.17 5.52
N THR A 176 31.06 -18.02 6.18
CA THR A 176 30.93 -17.92 7.63
C THR A 176 29.49 -17.79 8.13
N GLY A 177 28.55 -17.24 7.35
CA GLY A 177 27.14 -17.08 7.75
C GLY A 177 26.22 -18.23 7.30
N SER A 178 26.47 -18.84 6.15
CA SER A 178 25.55 -19.81 5.54
C SER A 178 25.58 -21.20 6.17
N ARG A 179 26.74 -21.65 6.68
CA ARG A 179 26.86 -22.97 7.28
C ARG A 179 26.18 -23.12 8.62
N GLU A 180 26.26 -22.13 9.48
CA GLU A 180 25.59 -22.17 10.80
C GLU A 180 24.07 -22.08 10.63
N TYR A 181 23.59 -21.29 9.68
CA TYR A 181 22.14 -21.14 9.40
C TYR A 181 21.55 -22.42 8.76
N ASP A 182 22.25 -23.01 7.80
CA ASP A 182 21.82 -24.26 7.15
C ASP A 182 21.94 -25.47 8.11
N GLU A 183 22.97 -25.55 8.96
CA GLU A 183 23.08 -26.58 9.99
C GLU A 183 22.00 -26.45 11.05
N GLN A 184 21.64 -25.24 11.48
CA GLN A 184 20.54 -24.99 12.41
C GLN A 184 19.17 -25.33 11.79
N ARG A 185 18.94 -24.99 10.52
CA ARG A 185 17.70 -25.32 9.80
C ARG A 185 17.54 -26.81 9.59
N ILE A 186 18.59 -27.48 9.16
CA ILE A 186 18.63 -28.95 9.01
C ILE A 186 18.39 -29.63 10.37
N GLN A 187 18.98 -29.11 11.47
CA GLN A 187 18.79 -29.67 12.79
C GLN A 187 17.35 -29.45 13.29
N GLN A 188 16.72 -28.30 12.99
CA GLN A 188 15.32 -28.04 13.31
C GLN A 188 14.36 -28.94 12.50
N GLU A 189 14.62 -29.16 11.20
CA GLU A 189 13.84 -30.08 10.37
C GLU A 189 14.00 -31.54 10.83
N ILE A 190 15.17 -31.95 11.24
CA ILE A 190 15.43 -33.27 11.82
C ILE A 190 14.68 -33.43 13.15
N ASN A 191 14.72 -32.43 14.03
CA ASN A 191 14.00 -32.44 15.30
C ASN A 191 12.48 -32.46 15.08
N ALA A 192 11.98 -31.70 14.13
CA ALA A 192 10.55 -31.70 13.76
C ALA A 192 10.07 -33.06 13.19
N ILE A 193 10.94 -33.74 12.42
CA ILE A 193 10.65 -35.09 11.92
C ILE A 193 10.67 -36.13 13.08
N PHE A 194 11.61 -35.99 14.03
CA PHE A 194 11.65 -36.87 15.20
C PHE A 194 10.44 -36.65 16.12
N GLU A 195 10.02 -35.39 16.34
CA GLU A 195 8.81 -35.08 17.11
C GLU A 195 7.53 -35.57 16.43
N ARG A 196 7.41 -35.43 15.10
CA ARG A 196 6.28 -36.01 14.35
C ARG A 196 6.22 -37.51 14.45
N ARG A 197 7.37 -38.19 14.43
CA ARG A 197 7.46 -39.66 14.58
C ARG A 197 7.17 -40.09 16.03
N ALA A 198 7.60 -39.30 17.04
CA ALA A 198 7.28 -39.57 18.44
C ALA A 198 5.77 -39.41 18.73
N ARG A 199 5.15 -38.35 18.18
CA ARG A 199 3.68 -38.16 18.26
C ARG A 199 2.88 -39.27 17.58
N GLN A 200 3.38 -39.83 16.48
CA GLN A 200 2.74 -40.97 15.80
C GLN A 200 2.91 -42.28 16.56
N ARG A 201 3.89 -42.40 17.51
CA ARG A 201 4.12 -43.57 18.33
C ARG A 201 3.55 -43.50 19.74
N GLY A 202 2.91 -42.37 20.13
CA GLY A 202 2.25 -42.22 21.43
C GLY A 202 3.22 -42.12 22.63
N GLU A 203 4.48 -41.70 22.40
CA GLU A 203 5.49 -41.54 23.45
C GLU A 203 5.64 -40.07 23.85
N THR A 204 5.45 -39.74 25.14
CA THR A 204 5.67 -38.43 25.75
C THR A 204 7.17 -38.20 25.94
N PRO A 205 7.74 -37.05 25.58
CA PRO A 205 9.16 -36.75 25.83
C PRO A 205 9.42 -36.44 27.28
N GLN A 206 10.28 -37.21 27.93
CA GLN A 206 10.90 -36.88 29.22
C GLN A 206 12.18 -36.09 28.93
N ALA A 207 12.30 -34.95 29.62
CA ALA A 207 13.53 -34.17 29.70
C ALA A 207 14.55 -34.87 30.57
N GLU A 208 15.70 -35.29 30.06
CA GLU A 208 16.89 -35.63 30.82
C GLU A 208 18.10 -34.85 30.33
N GLY A 209 18.76 -34.28 31.30
CA GLY A 209 19.85 -33.36 31.24
C GLY A 209 21.19 -33.95 30.79
N GLU A 210 22.10 -33.02 30.64
CA GLU A 210 23.52 -33.11 30.33
C GLU A 210 24.26 -34.34 30.94
N GLU A 211 24.88 -35.10 30.07
CA GLU A 211 26.22 -35.76 30.22
C GLU A 211 26.36 -36.82 29.12
N LYS A 212 27.18 -36.55 28.13
CA LYS A 212 28.07 -37.44 27.43
C LYS A 212 28.51 -36.87 26.09
N LYS A 213 29.40 -35.92 26.13
CA LYS A 213 30.42 -35.74 25.11
C LYS A 213 31.54 -36.72 25.45
N ASP A 214 31.75 -37.66 24.60
CA ASP A 214 32.97 -38.37 24.23
C ASP A 214 32.68 -39.82 23.89
N GLN A 215 32.97 -40.14 22.66
CA GLN A 215 33.05 -41.42 21.98
C GLN A 215 32.06 -41.58 20.82
N ILE A 216 32.51 -41.15 19.67
CA ILE A 216 32.46 -41.87 18.39
C ILE A 216 33.21 -40.96 17.38
N LYS A 217 34.58 -41.08 17.46
CA LYS A 217 35.46 -40.89 16.31
C LYS A 217 36.10 -42.22 16.03
N ARG A 218 36.00 -42.69 14.80
CA ARG A 218 36.59 -43.85 14.14
C ARG A 218 35.58 -44.90 13.78
N THR A 219 35.13 -44.84 12.54
CA THR A 219 35.33 -45.85 11.50
C THR A 219 34.73 -45.30 10.21
N SER A 220 35.62 -44.74 9.43
CA SER A 220 35.42 -44.55 7.98
C SER A 220 36.23 -45.69 7.32
N SER A 221 35.73 -46.11 6.23
CA SER A 221 36.36 -46.76 5.11
C SER A 221 35.93 -48.20 4.82
N GLU A 222 35.69 -48.33 3.54
CA GLU A 222 35.74 -49.55 2.70
C GLU A 222 34.47 -50.37 2.50
N ASN A 223 33.84 -50.24 1.36
CA ASN A 223 33.84 -51.10 0.15
C ASN A 223 32.57 -50.81 -0.63
N ALA A 224 32.53 -50.27 -1.77
CA ALA A 224 32.84 -50.73 -3.12
C ALA A 224 32.04 -51.94 -3.58
N ALA A 225 31.24 -51.69 -4.60
CA ALA A 225 30.87 -52.52 -5.74
C ALA A 225 30.12 -53.86 -5.53
N ASP A 226 28.98 -53.99 -6.10
CA ASP A 226 28.69 -54.80 -7.28
C ASP A 226 27.20 -54.77 -7.67
N LYS A 227 27.00 -54.42 -8.90
CA LYS A 227 26.37 -54.99 -10.08
C LYS A 227 25.07 -55.77 -9.98
N ALA A 228 24.24 -55.34 -10.91
CA ALA A 228 23.52 -56.15 -11.91
C ALA A 228 22.13 -56.67 -11.47
N SER A 229 21.13 -56.56 -12.20
CA SER A 229 20.72 -56.52 -13.57
C SER A 229 19.34 -57.14 -13.68
N VAL A 230 18.50 -56.52 -14.51
CA VAL A 230 17.59 -57.15 -15.49
C VAL A 230 16.43 -58.03 -14.99
N SER A 231 15.20 -57.65 -15.22
CA SER A 231 14.44 -58.20 -16.36
C SER A 231 13.01 -57.64 -16.49
N SER A 232 12.78 -57.17 -17.68
CA SER A 232 11.49 -56.96 -18.29
C SER A 232 10.69 -58.25 -18.45
N ARG A 233 9.37 -58.16 -18.35
CA ARG A 233 8.50 -58.98 -19.25
C ARG A 233 7.11 -58.39 -19.37
N ASP A 234 6.76 -58.15 -20.62
CA ASP A 234 5.47 -57.92 -21.22
C ASP A 234 4.42 -58.98 -20.87
N GLY A 235 3.16 -58.64 -20.93
CA GLY A 235 2.03 -59.55 -20.93
C GLY A 235 0.76 -58.86 -21.40
N LYS A 236 0.53 -58.91 -22.70
CA LYS A 236 -0.71 -58.54 -23.41
C LYS A 236 -1.87 -59.52 -23.12
N GLY A 237 -3.07 -58.96 -23.29
CA GLY A 237 -4.26 -59.68 -23.79
C GLY A 237 -5.33 -59.86 -22.71
N THR A 238 -6.61 -59.74 -22.94
CA THR A 238 -7.46 -59.73 -24.14
C THR A 238 -8.84 -59.36 -23.70
N SER A 239 -9.53 -58.64 -24.55
CA SER A 239 -10.99 -58.33 -24.48
C SER A 239 -11.83 -59.61 -24.61
N ALA A 240 -12.97 -59.64 -23.86
CA ALA A 240 -14.10 -60.46 -24.25
C ALA A 240 -15.39 -59.79 -23.90
N ALA A 241 -16.08 -59.39 -24.95
CA ALA A 241 -17.46 -58.96 -24.89
C ALA A 241 -18.37 -60.24 -24.83
N ILE A 242 -19.38 -60.22 -23.97
CA ILE A 242 -20.51 -61.14 -24.14
C ILE A 242 -21.81 -60.33 -24.08
N SER A 243 -22.43 -60.28 -25.21
CA SER A 243 -23.83 -59.93 -25.46
C SER A 243 -24.76 -61.06 -25.01
N GLY A 244 -25.86 -60.76 -24.36
CA GLY A 244 -26.90 -61.69 -24.04
C GLY A 244 -28.23 -60.98 -23.77
N GLY A 245 -29.09 -61.04 -24.74
CA GLY A 245 -30.36 -60.39 -24.86
C GLY A 245 -31.53 -60.97 -24.06
N VAL A 246 -32.42 -60.07 -23.84
CA VAL A 246 -33.90 -60.11 -23.87
C VAL A 246 -34.62 -61.33 -23.28
N LYS A 247 -35.52 -61.09 -22.33
CA LYS A 247 -36.92 -61.52 -22.43
C LYS A 247 -37.85 -60.63 -21.59
N LYS A 248 -38.82 -60.01 -22.26
CA LYS A 248 -40.03 -59.45 -21.68
C LYS A 248 -40.83 -60.50 -20.91
N GLY A 249 -41.20 -60.24 -19.68
CA GLY A 249 -42.16 -60.98 -18.94
C GLY A 249 -43.18 -60.01 -18.38
N GLU A 250 -44.44 -60.09 -18.91
CA GLU A 250 -45.63 -59.45 -18.33
C GLU A 250 -45.87 -59.93 -16.91
N PHE A 251 -46.01 -59.05 -15.98
CA PHE A 251 -46.55 -59.34 -14.65
C PHE A 251 -47.78 -58.47 -14.34
N LYS A 252 -48.84 -59.15 -13.90
CA LYS A 252 -50.18 -58.71 -13.58
C LYS A 252 -50.18 -57.67 -12.48
N LYS A 253 -51.07 -56.64 -12.60
CA LYS A 253 -51.50 -55.75 -11.56
C LYS A 253 -51.91 -56.49 -10.29
N GLY A 254 -51.18 -56.34 -9.22
CA GLY A 254 -51.60 -56.67 -7.85
C GLY A 254 -51.74 -55.40 -7.06
N GLU A 255 -52.84 -55.11 -6.47
CA GLU A 255 -53.11 -54.03 -5.55
C GLU A 255 -52.19 -54.17 -4.35
N PHE A 256 -51.21 -53.20 -4.26
CA PHE A 256 -50.48 -53.03 -3.01
C PHE A 256 -51.06 -51.85 -2.23
N ARG A 257 -51.63 -52.14 -1.09
CA ARG A 257 -51.94 -51.20 -0.02
C ARG A 257 -50.65 -50.40 0.32
N LYS A 258 -50.69 -49.08 0.18
CA LYS A 258 -49.66 -48.17 0.70
C LYS A 258 -49.61 -48.36 2.23
N LYS A 259 -48.62 -49.06 2.72
CA LYS A 259 -48.06 -48.83 4.05
C LYS A 259 -47.10 -47.65 3.93
N ASP A 260 -47.46 -46.52 4.54
CA ASP A 260 -46.56 -45.40 4.73
C ASP A 260 -45.39 -45.86 5.62
N PHE A 261 -44.26 -46.18 4.98
CA PHE A 261 -43.00 -46.35 5.68
C PHE A 261 -42.44 -44.99 6.01
N TYR A 262 -42.55 -44.56 7.25
CA TYR A 262 -41.77 -43.47 7.81
C TYR A 262 -40.29 -43.80 7.60
N ARG A 263 -39.60 -43.10 6.69
CA ARG A 263 -38.15 -43.19 6.57
C ARG A 263 -37.56 -42.20 7.57
N PRO A 264 -36.76 -42.68 8.56
CA PRO A 264 -36.12 -41.80 9.51
C PRO A 264 -35.20 -40.81 8.77
N VAL A 265 -35.08 -39.60 9.31
CA VAL A 265 -34.20 -38.54 8.78
C VAL A 265 -32.74 -38.98 8.84
N LYS A 266 -32.40 -39.73 9.89
CA LYS A 266 -31.05 -40.23 10.20
C LYS A 266 -31.05 -41.76 10.17
N ILE A 267 -30.05 -42.33 9.49
CA ILE A 267 -29.85 -43.78 9.42
C ILE A 267 -28.48 -44.12 10.00
N GLY A 268 -28.40 -44.37 11.30
CA GLY A 268 -27.18 -44.64 12.07
C GLY A 268 -27.19 -43.99 13.45
N ASP A 269 -26.31 -44.40 14.35
CA ASP A 269 -26.26 -43.98 15.75
C ASP A 269 -25.24 -42.84 16.00
N ASP A 270 -24.68 -42.22 14.93
CA ASP A 270 -23.75 -41.11 15.06
C ASP A 270 -24.47 -39.82 15.54
N PRO A 271 -24.11 -39.26 16.68
CA PRO A 271 -24.75 -38.07 17.23
C PRO A 271 -24.58 -36.85 16.32
N ASN A 272 -23.52 -36.83 15.50
CA ASN A 272 -23.23 -35.73 14.59
C ASN A 272 -23.96 -35.83 13.23
N LEU A 273 -24.69 -36.96 13.00
CA LEU A 273 -25.43 -37.13 11.77
C LEU A 273 -26.65 -36.21 11.75
N ILE A 274 -26.73 -35.33 10.76
CA ILE A 274 -27.84 -34.39 10.56
C ILE A 274 -28.87 -35.02 9.63
N TYR A 275 -28.41 -35.61 8.51
CA TYR A 275 -29.29 -36.17 7.49
C TYR A 275 -28.68 -37.40 6.80
N GLY A 276 -29.53 -38.36 6.41
CA GLY A 276 -29.17 -39.50 5.56
C GLY A 276 -28.47 -40.62 6.29
N ARG A 277 -27.51 -41.27 5.62
CA ARG A 277 -26.73 -42.41 6.15
C ARG A 277 -25.43 -41.96 6.74
N ASN A 278 -24.96 -42.67 7.76
CA ASN A 278 -23.64 -42.46 8.31
C ASN A 278 -22.52 -42.77 7.26
N PHE A 279 -21.48 -42.00 7.23
CA PHE A 279 -20.35 -42.13 6.29
C PHE A 279 -19.03 -41.58 6.93
N GLU A 280 -17.89 -42.15 6.53
CA GLU A 280 -16.57 -41.81 7.08
C GLU A 280 -15.56 -41.43 5.98
N ASP A 281 -16.04 -41.24 4.75
CA ASP A 281 -15.19 -40.91 3.61
C ASP A 281 -14.38 -39.64 3.87
N GLU A 282 -13.13 -39.61 3.43
CA GLU A 282 -12.32 -38.39 3.48
C GLU A 282 -12.87 -37.32 2.53
N PRO A 283 -12.98 -36.07 2.96
CA PRO A 283 -13.44 -34.99 2.09
C PRO A 283 -12.36 -34.58 1.09
N ILE A 284 -12.78 -34.21 -0.12
CA ILE A 284 -11.93 -33.58 -1.12
C ILE A 284 -12.05 -32.05 -1.02
N SER A 285 -10.99 -31.32 -1.38
CA SER A 285 -11.01 -29.87 -1.44
C SER A 285 -11.95 -29.37 -2.55
N LEU A 286 -12.71 -28.31 -2.28
CA LEU A 286 -13.68 -27.77 -3.23
C LEU A 286 -13.03 -27.23 -4.52
N GLU A 287 -11.82 -26.69 -4.46
CA GLU A 287 -11.05 -26.25 -5.64
C GLU A 287 -10.80 -27.38 -6.66
N GLN A 288 -10.84 -28.65 -6.20
CA GLN A 288 -10.67 -29.82 -7.07
C GLN A 288 -11.99 -30.24 -7.75
N VAL A 289 -13.12 -29.67 -7.34
CA VAL A 289 -14.47 -30.02 -7.85
C VAL A 289 -14.82 -29.16 -9.06
N ILE A 290 -14.14 -29.36 -10.16
CA ILE A 290 -14.26 -28.54 -11.37
C ILE A 290 -15.28 -29.06 -12.40
N THR A 291 -15.82 -30.27 -12.22
CA THR A 291 -16.77 -30.92 -13.14
C THR A 291 -17.63 -31.93 -12.41
N GLU A 292 -18.55 -32.58 -13.12
CA GLU A 292 -19.33 -33.73 -12.60
C GLU A 292 -18.38 -34.91 -12.29
N MET A 293 -18.13 -35.18 -11.01
CA MET A 293 -17.22 -36.23 -10.51
C MET A 293 -17.95 -37.45 -9.95
N GLY A 294 -19.30 -37.48 -10.03
CA GLY A 294 -20.10 -38.51 -9.42
C GLY A 294 -20.36 -38.28 -7.93
N GLU A 295 -20.35 -39.34 -7.10
CA GLU A 295 -20.55 -39.21 -5.66
C GLU A 295 -19.25 -38.76 -4.98
N ILE A 296 -19.28 -37.62 -4.32
CA ILE A 296 -18.15 -37.03 -3.60
C ILE A 296 -18.53 -36.75 -2.15
N THR A 297 -17.48 -36.54 -1.34
CA THR A 297 -17.62 -36.03 0.01
C THR A 297 -16.80 -34.74 0.10
N VAL A 298 -17.45 -33.67 0.59
CA VAL A 298 -16.84 -32.38 0.85
C VAL A 298 -17.09 -31.95 2.28
N HIS A 299 -16.29 -31.03 2.78
CA HIS A 299 -16.55 -30.40 4.06
C HIS A 299 -16.50 -28.87 3.91
N GLY A 300 -17.15 -28.15 4.83
CA GLY A 300 -17.06 -26.69 4.79
C GLY A 300 -18.04 -26.00 5.72
N LYS A 301 -17.97 -24.68 5.73
CA LYS A 301 -18.86 -23.76 6.42
C LYS A 301 -20.04 -23.39 5.53
N ILE A 302 -21.25 -23.41 6.07
CA ILE A 302 -22.44 -22.96 5.37
C ILE A 302 -22.46 -21.43 5.34
N ILE A 303 -22.34 -20.85 4.15
CA ILE A 303 -22.31 -19.38 3.96
C ILE A 303 -23.65 -18.79 3.50
N SER A 304 -24.48 -19.58 2.81
CA SER A 304 -25.84 -19.19 2.42
C SER A 304 -26.81 -20.30 2.71
N PHE A 305 -28.06 -19.95 2.99
CA PHE A 305 -29.07 -20.92 3.31
C PHE A 305 -30.46 -20.41 2.87
N ASP A 306 -31.21 -21.20 2.08
CA ASP A 306 -32.54 -20.89 1.59
C ASP A 306 -33.43 -22.17 1.59
N THR A 307 -34.74 -22.00 1.73
CA THR A 307 -35.72 -23.10 1.65
C THR A 307 -36.89 -22.69 0.77
N ARG A 308 -37.30 -23.59 -0.16
CA ARG A 308 -38.44 -23.33 -1.05
C ARG A 308 -39.41 -24.48 -1.00
N GLU A 309 -40.64 -24.20 -0.59
CA GLU A 309 -41.71 -25.18 -0.59
C GLU A 309 -42.14 -25.49 -2.04
N ILE A 310 -42.31 -26.78 -2.32
CA ILE A 310 -42.73 -27.28 -3.62
C ILE A 310 -43.99 -28.17 -3.47
N ARG A 311 -44.59 -28.53 -4.60
CA ARG A 311 -45.79 -29.40 -4.60
C ARG A 311 -45.52 -30.75 -3.92
N ASN A 312 -46.54 -31.38 -3.34
CA ASN A 312 -46.51 -32.70 -2.69
C ASN A 312 -45.78 -32.74 -1.33
N GLU A 313 -46.02 -31.73 -0.49
CA GLU A 313 -45.49 -31.65 0.90
C GLU A 313 -43.97 -31.87 1.00
N LYS A 314 -43.25 -31.31 0.03
CA LYS A 314 -41.79 -31.32 0.01
C LYS A 314 -41.23 -29.90 -0.04
N THR A 315 -40.06 -29.74 0.52
CA THR A 315 -39.27 -28.51 0.47
C THR A 315 -37.90 -28.80 -0.12
N ILE A 316 -37.43 -27.91 -0.98
CA ILE A 316 -36.03 -27.90 -1.42
C ILE A 316 -35.25 -27.07 -0.39
N ILE A 317 -34.21 -27.66 0.15
CA ILE A 317 -33.21 -26.97 0.98
C ILE A 317 -32.02 -26.70 0.07
N ILE A 318 -31.62 -25.41 -0.01
CA ILE A 318 -30.52 -24.93 -0.84
C ILE A 318 -29.55 -24.26 0.11
N PHE A 319 -28.29 -24.65 0.10
CA PHE A 319 -27.24 -23.99 0.88
C PHE A 319 -25.90 -24.07 0.17
N SER A 320 -25.07 -23.07 0.36
CA SER A 320 -23.73 -23.05 -0.19
C SER A 320 -22.71 -23.37 0.92
N VAL A 321 -21.76 -24.23 0.58
CA VAL A 321 -20.69 -24.69 1.48
C VAL A 321 -19.37 -24.24 0.91
N THR A 322 -18.51 -23.66 1.75
CA THR A 322 -17.13 -23.30 1.41
C THR A 322 -16.15 -23.97 2.38
N ASP A 323 -15.05 -24.48 1.84
CA ASP A 323 -13.90 -24.92 2.60
C ASP A 323 -12.77 -23.87 2.58
N PHE A 324 -13.09 -22.65 2.11
CA PHE A 324 -12.22 -21.49 1.89
C PHE A 324 -11.26 -21.60 0.69
N THR A 325 -11.26 -22.71 -0.04
CA THR A 325 -10.60 -22.85 -1.35
C THR A 325 -11.56 -22.51 -2.49
N ASP A 326 -12.82 -22.94 -2.37
CA ASP A 326 -13.91 -22.63 -3.30
C ASP A 326 -15.27 -22.77 -2.59
N THR A 327 -16.36 -22.60 -3.33
CA THR A 327 -17.74 -22.69 -2.84
C THR A 327 -18.60 -23.51 -3.76
N ILE A 328 -19.39 -24.47 -3.21
CA ILE A 328 -20.34 -25.25 -3.98
C ILE A 328 -21.74 -25.17 -3.39
N THR A 329 -22.75 -25.07 -4.25
CA THR A 329 -24.17 -25.12 -3.85
C THR A 329 -24.65 -26.57 -3.68
N VAL A 330 -25.31 -26.82 -2.57
CA VAL A 330 -25.93 -28.10 -2.25
C VAL A 330 -27.46 -27.97 -2.34
N LYS A 331 -28.11 -28.85 -3.14
CA LYS A 331 -29.57 -28.84 -3.31
C LYS A 331 -30.13 -30.19 -2.88
N MET A 332 -30.98 -30.21 -1.86
CA MET A 332 -31.59 -31.45 -1.35
C MET A 332 -33.10 -31.31 -1.18
N PHE A 333 -33.81 -32.41 -1.27
CA PHE A 333 -35.26 -32.48 -1.07
C PHE A 333 -35.60 -33.14 0.25
N ALA A 334 -36.38 -32.47 1.09
CA ALA A 334 -36.88 -33.01 2.34
C ALA A 334 -38.42 -32.99 2.36
N LYS A 335 -39.05 -33.91 3.09
CA LYS A 335 -40.47 -33.81 3.40
C LYS A 335 -40.72 -32.75 4.46
N ASN A 336 -41.83 -32.02 4.39
CA ASN A 336 -42.17 -30.98 5.35
C ASN A 336 -42.15 -31.45 6.80
N GLU A 337 -42.53 -32.73 7.04
CA GLU A 337 -42.49 -33.38 8.36
C GLU A 337 -41.07 -33.49 8.95
N GLN A 338 -40.04 -33.55 8.09
CA GLN A 338 -38.62 -33.73 8.46
C GLN A 338 -37.88 -32.41 8.66
N LEU A 339 -38.45 -31.29 8.22
CA LEU A 339 -37.81 -29.99 8.25
C LEU A 339 -37.37 -29.52 9.64
N PRO A 340 -38.22 -29.63 10.70
CA PRO A 340 -37.81 -29.14 12.03
C PRO A 340 -36.54 -29.80 12.57
N GLU A 341 -36.37 -31.10 12.30
CA GLU A 341 -35.17 -31.85 12.73
C GLU A 341 -33.93 -31.45 11.92
N ILE A 342 -34.06 -31.25 10.61
CA ILE A 342 -32.97 -30.88 9.73
C ILE A 342 -32.53 -29.42 10.01
N LEU A 343 -33.49 -28.48 10.05
CA LEU A 343 -33.23 -27.06 10.22
C LEU A 343 -32.73 -26.69 11.63
N GLY A 344 -32.96 -27.56 12.62
CA GLY A 344 -32.41 -27.36 13.96
C GLY A 344 -30.88 -27.29 13.96
N GLU A 345 -30.22 -28.11 13.14
CA GLU A 345 -28.76 -28.24 13.06
C GLU A 345 -28.15 -27.61 11.78
N LEU A 346 -28.88 -27.62 10.67
CA LEU A 346 -28.44 -27.13 9.37
C LEU A 346 -28.81 -25.65 9.21
N LYS A 347 -27.86 -24.75 9.48
CA LYS A 347 -28.05 -23.29 9.43
C LYS A 347 -26.79 -22.58 8.97
N LYS A 348 -26.95 -21.34 8.52
CA LYS A 348 -25.82 -20.47 8.15
C LYS A 348 -24.81 -20.39 9.30
N GLY A 349 -23.54 -20.54 8.98
CA GLY A 349 -22.42 -20.54 9.93
C GLY A 349 -22.06 -21.93 10.49
N ALA A 350 -22.89 -22.98 10.28
CA ALA A 350 -22.56 -24.32 10.73
C ALA A 350 -21.48 -24.95 9.85
N PHE A 351 -20.59 -25.74 10.45
CA PHE A 351 -19.61 -26.56 9.76
C PHE A 351 -20.15 -27.96 9.53
N VAL A 352 -20.10 -28.38 8.28
CA VAL A 352 -20.73 -29.66 7.86
C VAL A 352 -19.81 -30.46 6.93
N LYS A 353 -19.94 -31.77 6.97
CA LYS A 353 -19.43 -32.72 5.99
C LYS A 353 -20.60 -33.24 5.17
N VAL A 354 -20.55 -33.10 3.86
CA VAL A 354 -21.68 -33.44 2.95
C VAL A 354 -21.21 -34.48 1.97
N LYS A 355 -22.02 -35.55 1.83
CA LYS A 355 -21.83 -36.58 0.79
C LYS A 355 -23.00 -36.53 -0.18
N GLY A 356 -22.69 -36.42 -1.47
CA GLY A 356 -23.73 -36.35 -2.52
C GLY A 356 -23.09 -36.43 -3.92
N VAL A 357 -23.94 -36.30 -4.93
CA VAL A 357 -23.53 -36.45 -6.34
C VAL A 357 -23.40 -35.06 -6.98
N THR A 358 -22.27 -34.80 -7.56
CA THR A 358 -22.07 -33.58 -8.36
C THR A 358 -22.81 -33.67 -9.68
N THR A 359 -23.50 -32.60 -10.03
CA THR A 359 -24.25 -32.49 -11.28
C THR A 359 -24.39 -31.03 -11.71
N ILE A 360 -24.45 -30.80 -13.01
CA ILE A 360 -24.80 -29.47 -13.53
C ILE A 360 -26.32 -29.29 -13.40
N ASP A 361 -26.70 -28.26 -12.65
CA ASP A 361 -28.11 -27.93 -12.48
C ASP A 361 -28.71 -27.41 -13.80
N LYS A 362 -29.88 -27.92 -14.14
CA LYS A 362 -30.55 -27.63 -15.43
C LYS A 362 -31.18 -26.23 -15.51
N PHE A 363 -31.35 -25.56 -14.37
CA PHE A 363 -32.03 -24.26 -14.29
C PHE A 363 -31.06 -23.11 -14.36
N ASP A 364 -29.92 -23.19 -13.64
CA ASP A 364 -28.92 -22.14 -13.54
C ASP A 364 -27.60 -22.50 -14.29
N GLY A 365 -27.40 -23.77 -14.67
CA GLY A 365 -26.20 -24.22 -15.37
C GLY A 365 -24.97 -24.34 -14.47
N GLU A 366 -25.12 -24.18 -13.14
CA GLU A 366 -24.03 -24.26 -12.19
C GLU A 366 -23.76 -25.68 -11.73
N LEU A 367 -22.50 -25.97 -11.40
CA LEU A 367 -22.11 -27.23 -10.78
C LEU A 367 -22.63 -27.26 -9.33
N THR A 368 -23.42 -28.27 -8.98
CA THR A 368 -24.02 -28.38 -7.66
C THR A 368 -23.88 -29.80 -7.11
N ILE A 369 -23.96 -29.97 -5.79
CA ILE A 369 -24.15 -31.25 -5.15
C ILE A 369 -25.66 -31.49 -5.01
N ALA A 370 -26.16 -32.52 -5.73
CA ALA A 370 -27.51 -32.99 -5.61
C ALA A 370 -27.52 -34.43 -5.08
N SER A 371 -28.70 -35.06 -4.96
CA SER A 371 -28.82 -36.45 -4.45
C SER A 371 -27.97 -36.67 -3.18
N VAL A 372 -28.09 -35.75 -2.21
CA VAL A 372 -27.39 -35.81 -0.94
C VAL A 372 -27.70 -37.12 -0.22
N THR A 373 -26.66 -37.90 0.09
CA THR A 373 -26.75 -39.19 0.75
C THR A 373 -26.49 -39.14 2.25
N GLY A 374 -25.73 -38.12 2.71
CA GLY A 374 -25.45 -37.88 4.11
C GLY A 374 -24.95 -36.46 4.39
N ILE A 375 -25.32 -35.93 5.57
CA ILE A 375 -24.80 -34.68 6.11
C ILE A 375 -24.44 -34.91 7.58
N LYS A 376 -23.20 -34.54 7.97
CA LYS A 376 -22.72 -34.58 9.34
C LYS A 376 -22.31 -33.19 9.80
N LYS A 377 -22.54 -32.90 11.07
CA LYS A 377 -21.96 -31.77 11.76
C LYS A 377 -20.47 -32.07 12.06
N ILE A 378 -19.62 -31.13 11.81
CA ILE A 378 -18.18 -31.21 12.16
C ILE A 378 -17.80 -30.00 13.01
N GLY A 379 -16.65 -30.08 13.67
CA GLY A 379 -16.04 -28.94 14.35
C GLY A 379 -15.57 -27.89 13.35
N ASP A 380 -15.38 -26.70 13.84
CA ASP A 380 -14.69 -25.66 13.09
C ASP A 380 -13.25 -26.14 12.81
N PHE A 381 -12.89 -26.27 11.55
CA PHE A 381 -11.56 -26.71 11.11
C PHE A 381 -10.69 -25.54 10.63
N THR A 382 -11.20 -24.33 10.71
CA THR A 382 -10.40 -23.14 10.39
C THR A 382 -9.28 -23.01 11.41
N VAL A 383 -8.06 -22.87 10.93
CA VAL A 383 -6.92 -22.56 11.80
C VAL A 383 -7.11 -21.11 12.27
N GLN A 384 -7.63 -20.96 13.47
CA GLN A 384 -7.69 -19.62 14.06
C GLN A 384 -6.28 -19.19 14.44
N ARG A 385 -5.86 -18.02 13.94
CA ARG A 385 -4.61 -17.40 14.37
C ARG A 385 -4.74 -17.02 15.84
N GLU A 386 -3.77 -17.41 16.64
CA GLU A 386 -3.69 -17.11 18.07
C GLU A 386 -2.37 -16.42 18.38
N ASP A 387 -2.39 -15.40 19.22
CA ASP A 387 -1.17 -14.81 19.77
C ASP A 387 -0.72 -15.62 20.99
N LEU A 388 0.36 -16.37 20.86
CA LEU A 388 0.90 -17.24 21.91
C LEU A 388 2.02 -16.59 22.74
N SER A 389 2.43 -15.38 22.40
CA SER A 389 3.49 -14.68 23.14
C SER A 389 3.11 -14.50 24.63
N PRO A 390 4.04 -14.72 25.58
CA PRO A 390 3.75 -14.56 27.00
C PRO A 390 3.49 -13.11 27.44
N ILE A 391 4.01 -12.14 26.68
CA ILE A 391 3.81 -10.70 26.88
C ILE A 391 3.22 -10.14 25.59
N LYS A 392 2.07 -9.49 25.71
CA LYS A 392 1.31 -9.01 24.56
C LYS A 392 1.64 -7.57 24.22
N ARG A 393 1.62 -7.29 22.93
CA ARG A 393 1.74 -5.94 22.37
C ARG A 393 0.42 -5.16 22.42
N VAL A 394 0.46 -3.91 22.06
CA VAL A 394 -0.71 -3.07 21.77
C VAL A 394 -0.62 -2.58 20.32
N GLU A 395 -1.70 -2.71 19.57
CA GLU A 395 -1.81 -2.07 18.25
C GLU A 395 -2.27 -0.62 18.43
N LEU A 396 -1.53 0.33 17.86
CA LEU A 396 -1.80 1.76 17.98
C LEU A 396 -2.27 2.40 16.66
N HIS A 397 -2.29 1.66 15.55
CA HIS A 397 -2.72 2.12 14.22
C HIS A 397 -3.60 1.07 13.55
N CYS A 398 -4.91 1.27 13.60
CA CYS A 398 -5.87 0.28 13.12
C CYS A 398 -7.12 0.91 12.52
N HIS A 399 -7.47 0.47 11.33
CA HIS A 399 -8.60 0.90 10.53
C HIS A 399 -9.73 -0.13 10.56
N THR A 400 -10.94 0.37 10.54
CA THR A 400 -12.17 -0.41 10.40
C THR A 400 -12.80 -0.16 9.02
N LYS A 401 -13.91 -0.83 8.71
CA LYS A 401 -14.69 -0.52 7.50
C LYS A 401 -15.22 0.93 7.44
N MET A 402 -15.07 1.71 8.50
CA MET A 402 -15.41 3.14 8.51
C MET A 402 -14.32 4.01 7.89
N SER A 403 -13.10 3.46 7.71
CA SER A 403 -12.09 4.04 6.82
C SER A 403 -12.55 3.83 5.38
N ASP A 404 -13.12 4.90 4.78
CA ASP A 404 -13.68 4.85 3.42
C ASP A 404 -12.59 4.49 2.43
N MET A 405 -12.89 3.56 1.55
CA MET A 405 -12.11 3.09 0.41
C MET A 405 -11.20 1.89 0.66
N ASP A 406 -10.72 1.59 1.86
CA ASP A 406 -9.71 0.56 2.08
C ASP A 406 -9.84 -0.28 3.36
N GLY A 407 -10.56 0.18 4.38
CA GLY A 407 -10.85 -0.64 5.56
C GLY A 407 -11.95 -1.69 5.29
N VAL A 408 -11.73 -2.96 5.65
CA VAL A 408 -12.70 -4.04 5.38
C VAL A 408 -13.30 -4.69 6.61
N SER A 409 -12.63 -4.61 7.77
CA SER A 409 -13.03 -5.34 8.97
C SER A 409 -14.03 -4.57 9.83
N GLU A 410 -14.98 -5.31 10.42
CA GLU A 410 -15.88 -4.77 11.43
C GLU A 410 -15.11 -4.43 12.71
N VAL A 411 -15.35 -3.24 13.28
CA VAL A 411 -14.69 -2.83 14.53
C VAL A 411 -14.88 -3.83 15.65
N LYS A 412 -16.06 -4.43 15.75
CA LYS A 412 -16.38 -5.44 16.76
C LYS A 412 -15.47 -6.67 16.65
N ASP A 413 -15.19 -7.12 15.45
CA ASP A 413 -14.34 -8.29 15.19
C ASP A 413 -12.87 -7.98 15.49
N ILE A 414 -12.41 -6.75 15.18
CA ILE A 414 -11.07 -6.26 15.52
C ILE A 414 -10.89 -6.22 17.05
N VAL A 415 -11.79 -5.54 17.75
CA VAL A 415 -11.71 -5.36 19.21
C VAL A 415 -11.82 -6.72 19.90
N LYS A 416 -12.73 -7.58 19.45
CA LYS A 416 -12.87 -8.95 19.95
C LYS A 416 -11.59 -9.78 19.75
N ARG A 417 -10.97 -9.71 18.58
CA ARG A 417 -9.73 -10.43 18.26
C ARG A 417 -8.59 -10.02 19.21
N ALA A 418 -8.39 -8.72 19.42
CA ALA A 418 -7.36 -8.21 20.31
C ALA A 418 -7.60 -8.66 21.76
N HIS A 419 -8.86 -8.62 22.23
CA HIS A 419 -9.24 -9.09 23.55
C HIS A 419 -9.03 -10.61 23.68
N ASP A 420 -9.49 -11.42 22.72
CA ASP A 420 -9.33 -12.89 22.72
C ASP A 420 -7.84 -13.29 22.71
N TRP A 421 -6.98 -12.52 22.09
CA TRP A 421 -5.53 -12.71 22.07
C TRP A 421 -4.84 -12.26 23.39
N GLY A 422 -5.58 -11.59 24.27
CA GLY A 422 -5.07 -11.10 25.56
C GLY A 422 -4.24 -9.84 25.46
N HIS A 423 -4.37 -9.07 24.38
CA HIS A 423 -3.76 -7.74 24.28
C HIS A 423 -4.36 -6.84 25.36
N PRO A 424 -3.58 -5.95 26.02
CA PRO A 424 -4.10 -5.08 27.05
C PRO A 424 -4.97 -3.93 26.51
N ALA A 425 -4.80 -3.58 25.24
CA ALA A 425 -5.57 -2.55 24.54
C ALA A 425 -5.41 -2.67 23.02
N ILE A 426 -6.29 -1.98 22.28
CA ILE A 426 -6.18 -1.72 20.83
C ILE A 426 -6.66 -0.32 20.53
N ALA A 427 -5.97 0.39 19.61
CA ALA A 427 -6.44 1.67 19.09
C ALA A 427 -7.40 1.48 17.91
N ILE A 428 -8.34 2.40 17.74
CA ILE A 428 -9.15 2.57 16.56
C ILE A 428 -8.86 3.96 16.00
N THR A 429 -8.30 4.00 14.79
CA THR A 429 -7.72 5.20 14.18
C THR A 429 -8.15 5.36 12.72
N ASP A 430 -9.45 5.28 12.46
CA ASP A 430 -10.01 5.43 11.11
C ASP A 430 -9.63 6.77 10.46
N HIS A 431 -9.56 6.80 9.12
CA HIS A 431 -9.22 7.98 8.33
C HIS A 431 -10.19 9.15 8.54
N GLY A 432 -9.79 10.13 9.35
CA GLY A 432 -10.51 11.40 9.55
C GLY A 432 -11.90 11.29 10.19
N VAL A 433 -12.30 10.13 10.73
CA VAL A 433 -13.64 9.88 11.24
C VAL A 433 -13.64 9.13 12.58
N ALA A 434 -14.74 9.21 13.32
CA ALA A 434 -14.95 8.56 14.62
C ALA A 434 -16.20 7.62 14.63
N GLN A 435 -16.67 7.19 13.47
CA GLN A 435 -17.94 6.47 13.33
C GLN A 435 -17.91 5.07 13.94
N ALA A 436 -16.72 4.44 14.05
CA ALA A 436 -16.56 3.12 14.66
C ALA A 436 -16.64 3.14 16.20
N PHE A 437 -16.51 4.30 16.85
CA PHE A 437 -16.38 4.40 18.30
C PHE A 437 -17.58 3.86 19.08
N PRO A 438 -18.85 4.15 18.72
CA PRO A 438 -19.98 3.59 19.44
C PRO A 438 -20.01 2.05 19.41
N ASP A 439 -19.71 1.44 18.28
CA ASP A 439 -19.74 -0.03 18.14
C ASP A 439 -18.56 -0.68 18.88
N ALA A 440 -17.38 -0.04 18.91
CA ALA A 440 -16.28 -0.46 19.76
C ALA A 440 -16.65 -0.40 21.25
N ASN A 441 -17.31 0.68 21.68
CA ASN A 441 -17.77 0.84 23.07
C ASN A 441 -18.85 -0.19 23.44
N HIS A 442 -19.78 -0.50 22.54
CA HIS A 442 -20.77 -1.55 22.77
C HIS A 442 -20.12 -2.91 23.05
N TYR A 443 -19.00 -3.25 22.39
CA TYR A 443 -18.28 -4.47 22.74
C TYR A 443 -17.70 -4.38 24.15
N ILE A 444 -17.06 -3.26 24.54
CA ILE A 444 -16.51 -3.06 25.89
C ILE A 444 -17.60 -3.18 26.96
N GLU A 445 -18.80 -2.67 26.69
CA GLU A 445 -19.94 -2.79 27.60
C GLU A 445 -20.42 -4.23 27.82
N THR A 446 -20.06 -5.17 26.93
CA THR A 446 -20.37 -6.61 27.09
C THR A 446 -19.37 -7.36 27.97
N LEU A 447 -18.20 -6.79 28.22
CA LEU A 447 -17.16 -7.37 29.07
C LEU A 447 -17.48 -7.18 30.56
N ASP A 448 -16.82 -7.97 31.39
CA ASP A 448 -16.92 -7.78 32.84
C ASP A 448 -16.42 -6.39 33.26
N LYS A 449 -17.04 -5.80 34.28
CA LYS A 449 -16.69 -4.43 34.71
C LYS A 449 -15.25 -4.29 35.18
N ASP A 450 -14.67 -5.37 35.69
CA ASP A 450 -13.31 -5.43 36.21
C ASP A 450 -12.29 -5.85 35.10
N ASP A 451 -12.74 -6.05 33.88
CA ASP A 451 -11.86 -6.37 32.74
C ASP A 451 -10.93 -5.21 32.45
N PRO A 452 -9.59 -5.40 32.47
CA PRO A 452 -8.62 -4.34 32.26
C PRO A 452 -8.51 -3.90 30.80
N PHE A 453 -9.05 -4.65 29.87
CA PHE A 453 -8.98 -4.35 28.44
C PHE A 453 -9.66 -3.02 28.11
N LYS A 454 -9.07 -2.25 27.22
CA LYS A 454 -9.60 -0.97 26.77
C LYS A 454 -9.39 -0.72 25.29
N VAL A 455 -10.30 0.03 24.67
CA VAL A 455 -10.12 0.62 23.35
C VAL A 455 -9.53 2.02 23.52
N LEU A 456 -8.49 2.32 22.72
CA LEU A 456 -7.88 3.62 22.61
C LEU A 456 -8.53 4.35 21.43
N TYR A 457 -9.27 5.42 21.71
CA TYR A 457 -10.01 6.16 20.70
C TYR A 457 -9.13 7.23 20.06
N GLY A 458 -8.95 7.17 18.77
CA GLY A 458 -8.13 8.09 18.00
C GLY A 458 -8.58 8.21 16.56
N VAL A 459 -7.82 8.95 15.79
CA VAL A 459 -8.05 9.15 14.37
C VAL A 459 -6.70 9.20 13.63
N GLU A 460 -6.63 8.60 12.46
CA GLU A 460 -5.60 8.98 11.49
C GLU A 460 -6.09 10.22 10.75
N GLY A 461 -5.50 11.36 11.07
CA GLY A 461 -5.86 12.66 10.51
C GLY A 461 -5.03 13.03 9.29
N TYR A 462 -5.53 13.97 8.52
CA TYR A 462 -4.81 14.57 7.39
C TYR A 462 -4.26 15.93 7.81
N VAL A 463 -3.06 15.93 8.41
CA VAL A 463 -2.42 17.16 8.91
C VAL A 463 -1.91 18.02 7.76
N VAL A 464 -2.01 19.33 7.94
CA VAL A 464 -1.44 20.35 7.07
C VAL A 464 -0.49 21.19 7.90
N ASP A 465 0.75 21.35 7.45
CA ASP A 465 1.71 22.21 8.12
C ASP A 465 1.50 23.68 7.69
N ASP A 466 0.55 24.32 8.33
CA ASP A 466 0.27 25.76 8.20
C ASP A 466 1.17 26.61 9.09
N LEU A 467 2.09 25.98 9.85
CA LEU A 467 3.14 26.64 10.61
C LEU A 467 4.46 26.72 9.81
N THR A 468 4.51 26.14 8.60
CA THR A 468 5.67 26.28 7.73
C THR A 468 5.79 27.75 7.31
N GLU A 469 6.94 28.30 7.58
CA GLU A 469 7.25 29.67 7.24
C GLU A 469 7.29 29.86 5.71
N ILE A 470 6.64 30.91 5.20
CA ILE A 470 6.78 31.34 3.80
C ILE A 470 8.23 31.75 3.52
N ALA A 471 8.85 32.40 4.51
CA ALA A 471 10.25 32.74 4.53
C ALA A 471 10.96 31.97 5.67
N VAL A 472 11.77 30.98 5.30
CA VAL A 472 12.49 30.10 6.23
C VAL A 472 13.72 30.82 6.78
N ASN A 473 14.03 30.59 8.07
CA ASN A 473 15.12 31.23 8.80
C ASN A 473 15.04 32.76 8.79
N ALA A 474 13.83 33.33 8.65
CA ALA A 474 13.62 34.77 8.58
C ALA A 474 14.13 35.51 9.82
N GLY A 475 15.02 36.47 9.62
CA GLY A 475 15.50 37.39 10.62
C GLY A 475 14.75 38.73 10.59
N ASN A 476 15.50 39.83 10.58
CA ASN A 476 14.95 41.18 10.50
C ASN A 476 14.98 41.76 9.07
N GLN A 477 15.10 40.88 8.05
CA GLN A 477 15.10 41.27 6.65
C GLN A 477 13.80 41.98 6.29
N THR A 478 13.96 43.08 5.51
CA THR A 478 12.83 43.87 5.01
C THR A 478 12.54 43.51 3.55
N LEU A 479 11.33 43.84 3.06
CA LEU A 479 10.97 43.63 1.66
C LEU A 479 11.74 44.54 0.66
N ASP A 480 12.61 45.43 1.15
CA ASP A 480 13.49 46.29 0.35
C ASP A 480 14.94 45.80 0.31
N ASP A 481 15.29 44.75 1.07
CA ASP A 481 16.66 44.18 1.08
C ASP A 481 16.97 43.50 -0.26
N THR A 482 18.19 42.96 -0.38
CA THR A 482 18.60 42.23 -1.57
C THR A 482 18.08 40.80 -1.55
N TYR A 483 17.43 40.43 -2.63
CA TYR A 483 16.89 39.07 -2.88
C TYR A 483 17.57 38.45 -4.11
N ILE A 484 17.89 37.19 -4.02
CA ILE A 484 18.44 36.39 -5.11
C ILE A 484 17.36 35.40 -5.56
N VAL A 485 16.66 35.77 -6.60
CA VAL A 485 15.63 34.92 -7.19
C VAL A 485 16.32 33.99 -8.17
N PHE A 486 16.20 32.68 -7.94
CA PHE A 486 16.91 31.69 -8.72
C PHE A 486 16.05 30.48 -9.06
N ASP A 487 16.49 29.76 -10.06
CA ASP A 487 15.91 28.52 -10.55
C ASP A 487 17.05 27.62 -11.04
N ILE A 488 16.86 26.30 -10.97
CA ILE A 488 17.84 25.31 -11.44
C ILE A 488 17.18 24.28 -12.36
N GLU A 489 17.94 23.84 -13.36
CA GLU A 489 17.59 22.64 -14.11
C GLU A 489 18.49 21.49 -13.66
N THR A 490 17.93 20.28 -13.63
CA THR A 490 18.58 19.10 -13.04
C THR A 490 18.40 17.86 -13.90
N THR A 491 19.21 16.81 -13.67
CA THR A 491 19.06 15.51 -14.36
C THR A 491 17.87 14.69 -13.86
N GLY A 492 17.23 15.11 -12.77
CA GLY A 492 16.09 14.43 -12.15
C GLY A 492 15.64 15.15 -10.88
N PHE A 493 14.86 14.50 -10.04
CA PHE A 493 14.19 15.12 -8.89
C PHE A 493 14.90 14.95 -7.55
N SER A 494 15.91 14.09 -7.46
CA SER A 494 16.61 13.77 -6.21
C SER A 494 17.87 14.62 -6.03
N SER A 495 17.91 15.49 -5.02
CA SER A 495 19.11 16.31 -4.71
C SER A 495 20.36 15.49 -4.35
N ILE A 496 20.20 14.19 -4.09
CA ILE A 496 21.27 13.25 -3.72
C ILE A 496 21.80 12.48 -4.93
N LYS A 497 20.88 12.00 -5.79
CA LYS A 497 21.21 11.14 -6.93
C LYS A 497 21.40 11.94 -8.22
N ASP A 498 20.69 13.04 -8.34
CA ASP A 498 20.68 13.84 -9.55
C ASP A 498 21.61 15.03 -9.46
N ALA A 499 21.96 15.57 -10.60
CA ALA A 499 22.94 16.65 -10.71
C ALA A 499 22.29 17.90 -11.33
N ILE A 500 22.77 19.07 -10.92
CA ILE A 500 22.40 20.35 -11.53
C ILE A 500 23.04 20.43 -12.91
N ILE A 501 22.27 20.89 -13.91
CA ILE A 501 22.72 21.10 -15.31
C ILE A 501 22.65 22.56 -15.76
N GLU A 502 21.83 23.39 -15.09
CA GLU A 502 21.84 24.85 -15.31
C GLU A 502 21.51 25.56 -13.99
N VAL A 503 22.11 26.69 -13.73
CA VAL A 503 21.80 27.65 -12.65
C VAL A 503 21.47 28.99 -13.26
N GLY A 504 20.27 29.50 -13.01
CA GLY A 504 19.83 30.83 -13.39
C GLY A 504 19.47 31.67 -12.17
N ALA A 505 19.96 32.89 -12.03
CA ALA A 505 19.60 33.74 -10.90
C ALA A 505 19.49 35.22 -11.30
N VAL A 506 18.63 35.92 -10.60
CA VAL A 506 18.33 37.33 -10.77
C VAL A 506 18.41 38.04 -9.43
N LYS A 507 19.20 39.08 -9.34
CA LYS A 507 19.34 39.93 -8.14
C LYS A 507 18.29 41.01 -8.15
N VAL A 508 17.50 41.10 -7.10
CA VAL A 508 16.46 42.10 -6.89
C VAL A 508 16.83 42.93 -5.65
N THR A 509 16.96 44.26 -5.80
CA THR A 509 17.22 45.21 -4.70
C THR A 509 16.24 46.36 -4.82
N ASP A 510 15.63 46.78 -3.72
CA ASP A 510 14.57 47.81 -3.69
C ASP A 510 13.44 47.56 -4.70
N GLY A 511 13.05 46.29 -4.89
CA GLY A 511 12.00 45.87 -5.83
C GLY A 511 12.39 46.02 -7.33
N LYS A 512 13.68 46.13 -7.66
CA LYS A 512 14.19 46.25 -9.03
C LYS A 512 15.23 45.17 -9.32
N ILE A 513 15.14 44.60 -10.51
CA ILE A 513 16.16 43.69 -11.03
C ILE A 513 17.44 44.51 -11.31
N THR A 514 18.55 44.12 -10.69
CA THR A 514 19.82 44.83 -10.75
C THR A 514 20.93 44.04 -11.44
N ASP A 515 20.91 42.71 -11.37
CA ASP A 515 21.96 41.84 -11.91
C ASP A 515 21.42 40.46 -12.28
N ARG A 516 22.15 39.69 -13.08
CA ARG A 516 21.81 38.34 -13.52
C ARG A 516 22.99 37.42 -13.49
N PHE A 517 22.75 36.13 -13.16
CA PHE A 517 23.72 35.05 -13.22
C PHE A 517 23.11 33.91 -14.05
N SER A 518 23.82 33.32 -14.98
CA SER A 518 23.36 32.19 -15.77
C SER A 518 24.55 31.37 -16.24
N THR A 519 24.52 30.07 -15.98
CA THR A 519 25.57 29.16 -16.43
C THR A 519 25.06 27.74 -16.54
N PHE A 520 25.50 27.02 -17.55
CA PHE A 520 25.39 25.57 -17.60
C PHE A 520 26.38 24.93 -16.62
N VAL A 521 26.02 23.73 -16.18
CA VAL A 521 26.83 22.90 -15.28
C VAL A 521 27.02 21.53 -15.90
N ASN A 522 28.26 21.07 -16.00
CA ASN A 522 28.55 19.71 -16.45
C ASN A 522 28.24 18.71 -15.34
N PRO A 523 27.21 17.86 -15.48
CA PRO A 523 26.82 16.91 -14.45
C PRO A 523 27.75 15.70 -14.34
N LYS A 524 28.72 15.54 -15.27
CA LYS A 524 29.60 14.35 -15.38
C LYS A 524 28.86 13.03 -15.56
N ARG A 525 27.67 13.12 -16.04
CA ARG A 525 26.77 11.97 -16.33
C ARG A 525 25.82 12.35 -17.46
N PRO A 526 25.23 11.35 -18.17
CA PRO A 526 24.26 11.62 -19.21
C PRO A 526 23.00 12.30 -18.66
N ILE A 527 22.39 13.18 -19.44
CA ILE A 527 21.09 13.78 -19.16
C ILE A 527 20.00 12.83 -19.69
N PRO A 528 19.04 12.38 -18.85
CA PRO A 528 17.94 11.55 -19.31
C PRO A 528 17.13 12.20 -20.45
N PHE A 529 16.62 11.40 -21.38
CA PHE A 529 15.91 11.92 -22.56
C PHE A 529 14.68 12.75 -22.19
N GLU A 530 13.96 12.32 -21.13
CA GLU A 530 12.79 13.03 -20.61
C GLU A 530 13.15 14.44 -20.13
N ILE A 531 14.29 14.59 -19.48
CA ILE A 531 14.81 15.90 -19.02
C ILE A 531 15.24 16.74 -20.22
N THR A 532 15.97 16.16 -21.18
CA THR A 532 16.33 16.86 -22.43
C THR A 532 15.08 17.34 -23.18
N ASN A 533 14.04 16.50 -23.24
CA ASN A 533 12.78 16.86 -23.89
C ASN A 533 12.02 17.98 -23.15
N LEU A 534 12.13 18.02 -21.79
CA LEU A 534 11.51 19.03 -20.95
C LEU A 534 12.23 20.37 -21.03
N THR A 535 13.57 20.37 -20.84
CA THR A 535 14.40 21.57 -20.67
C THR A 535 15.05 22.04 -21.98
N SER A 536 15.06 21.18 -22.99
CA SER A 536 15.84 21.35 -24.23
C SER A 536 17.36 21.43 -24.01
N ILE A 537 17.85 21.08 -22.84
CA ILE A 537 19.29 21.02 -22.52
C ILE A 537 19.79 19.62 -22.92
N THR A 538 20.83 19.60 -23.77
CA THR A 538 21.46 18.36 -24.23
C THR A 538 22.82 18.15 -23.61
N ASP A 539 23.33 16.92 -23.65
CA ASP A 539 24.68 16.60 -23.18
C ASP A 539 25.77 17.45 -23.85
N GLU A 540 25.62 17.75 -25.15
CA GLU A 540 26.58 18.55 -25.87
C GLU A 540 26.65 20.01 -25.40
N MET A 541 25.53 20.53 -24.86
CA MET A 541 25.48 21.90 -24.33
C MET A 541 26.24 22.05 -23.02
N VAL A 542 26.26 20.98 -22.22
CA VAL A 542 26.85 21.01 -20.85
C VAL A 542 28.21 20.37 -20.75
N MET A 543 28.63 19.58 -21.73
CA MET A 543 29.89 18.78 -21.69
C MET A 543 31.16 19.65 -21.45
N ASP A 544 31.24 20.81 -22.06
CA ASP A 544 32.36 21.73 -21.94
C ASP A 544 32.17 22.79 -20.84
N SER A 545 31.05 22.73 -20.10
CA SER A 545 30.75 23.66 -19.02
C SER A 545 31.50 23.29 -17.73
N PRO A 546 31.67 24.25 -16.80
CA PRO A 546 32.30 23.97 -15.52
C PRO A 546 31.41 23.03 -14.68
N THR A 547 32.02 22.29 -13.77
CA THR A 547 31.35 21.39 -12.83
C THR A 547 30.80 22.16 -11.63
N ILE A 548 29.94 21.53 -10.84
CA ILE A 548 29.23 22.17 -9.73
C ILE A 548 30.20 22.69 -8.63
N ASP A 549 31.33 22.04 -8.42
CA ASP A 549 32.39 22.51 -7.49
C ASP A 549 33.03 23.85 -7.88
N VAL A 550 32.90 24.25 -9.15
CA VAL A 550 33.32 25.55 -9.66
C VAL A 550 32.17 26.55 -9.68
N VAL A 551 30.98 26.09 -10.12
CA VAL A 551 29.79 26.96 -10.29
C VAL A 551 29.19 27.38 -8.97
N LEU A 552 29.07 26.45 -8.00
CA LEU A 552 28.40 26.74 -6.73
C LEU A 552 29.11 27.87 -5.93
N PRO A 553 30.45 27.88 -5.76
CA PRO A 553 31.12 29.03 -5.15
C PRO A 553 30.85 30.37 -5.85
N GLN A 554 30.79 30.39 -7.20
CA GLN A 554 30.44 31.57 -7.97
C GLN A 554 29.03 32.05 -7.75
N PHE A 555 28.06 31.10 -7.68
CA PHE A 555 26.67 31.40 -7.34
C PHE A 555 26.58 31.99 -5.92
N LEU A 556 27.27 31.40 -4.94
CA LEU A 556 27.25 31.86 -3.55
C LEU A 556 27.92 33.26 -3.43
N GLU A 557 28.98 33.53 -4.19
CA GLU A 557 29.58 34.87 -4.27
C GLU A 557 28.63 35.90 -4.90
N PHE A 558 27.88 35.50 -5.96
CA PHE A 558 26.83 36.33 -6.54
C PHE A 558 25.70 36.58 -5.53
N ALA A 559 25.30 35.56 -4.76
CA ALA A 559 24.24 35.65 -3.77
C ALA A 559 24.61 36.56 -2.60
N GLY A 560 25.86 36.46 -2.11
CA GLY A 560 26.32 37.21 -0.95
C GLY A 560 25.45 36.97 0.28
N ASP A 561 25.06 38.04 0.99
CA ASP A 561 24.14 37.96 2.14
C ASP A 561 22.64 38.08 1.74
N GLY A 562 22.30 37.97 0.46
CA GLY A 562 20.95 38.09 -0.07
C GLY A 562 20.05 36.95 0.37
N VAL A 563 18.76 37.23 0.48
CA VAL A 563 17.72 36.21 0.72
C VAL A 563 17.44 35.42 -0.56
N LEU A 564 17.55 34.10 -0.51
CA LEU A 564 17.24 33.24 -1.66
C LEU A 564 15.71 33.21 -1.89
N VAL A 565 15.30 33.24 -3.15
CA VAL A 565 13.88 33.14 -3.54
C VAL A 565 13.74 32.17 -4.71
N ALA A 566 12.83 31.21 -4.62
CA ALA A 566 12.53 30.34 -5.73
C ALA A 566 11.04 29.98 -5.79
N HIS A 567 10.63 29.38 -6.91
CA HIS A 567 9.24 28.94 -7.11
C HIS A 567 9.08 27.47 -6.76
N ASN A 568 8.62 27.14 -5.56
CA ASN A 568 8.72 25.84 -4.87
C ASN A 568 10.13 25.64 -4.27
N ALA A 569 10.56 26.65 -3.54
CA ALA A 569 11.95 26.85 -3.09
C ALA A 569 12.59 25.64 -2.38
N GLY A 570 11.79 24.75 -1.77
CA GLY A 570 12.33 23.55 -1.14
C GLY A 570 13.07 22.61 -2.10
N PHE A 571 12.69 22.59 -3.40
CA PHE A 571 13.37 21.82 -4.42
C PHE A 571 14.74 22.44 -4.75
N ASP A 572 14.75 23.68 -5.19
CA ASP A 572 15.99 24.37 -5.65
C ASP A 572 16.99 24.52 -4.52
N VAL A 573 16.54 25.00 -3.36
CA VAL A 573 17.38 25.16 -2.17
C VAL A 573 17.93 23.81 -1.69
N GLY A 574 17.13 22.74 -1.75
CA GLY A 574 17.57 21.40 -1.38
C GLY A 574 18.76 20.90 -2.20
N PHE A 575 18.81 21.17 -3.50
CA PHE A 575 19.99 20.87 -4.36
C PHE A 575 21.19 21.73 -3.97
N ILE A 576 21.00 23.01 -3.70
CA ILE A 576 22.08 23.91 -3.27
C ILE A 576 22.65 23.46 -1.92
N GLU A 577 21.81 23.20 -0.91
CA GLU A 577 22.20 22.71 0.42
C GLU A 577 22.99 21.39 0.32
N GLN A 578 22.51 20.43 -0.48
CA GLN A 578 23.18 19.14 -0.64
C GLN A 578 24.57 19.28 -1.29
N ASN A 579 24.69 20.11 -2.31
CA ASN A 579 25.98 20.38 -2.94
C ASN A 579 26.92 21.19 -2.02
N CYS A 580 26.42 22.12 -1.21
CA CYS A 580 27.18 22.79 -0.15
C CYS A 580 27.74 21.79 0.86
N ARG A 581 26.93 20.87 1.38
CA ARG A 581 27.38 19.82 2.31
C ARG A 581 28.48 18.95 1.70
N SER A 582 28.31 18.52 0.44
CA SER A 582 29.30 17.68 -0.25
C SER A 582 30.64 18.39 -0.47
N LEU A 583 30.64 19.72 -0.60
CA LEU A 583 31.84 20.56 -0.77
C LEU A 583 32.37 21.14 0.55
N GLY A 584 31.73 20.86 1.70
CA GLY A 584 32.13 21.40 3.01
C GLY A 584 31.89 22.90 3.15
N LEU A 585 30.90 23.45 2.40
CA LEU A 585 30.45 24.83 2.48
C LEU A 585 29.26 24.95 3.47
N SER A 586 28.93 26.19 3.88
CA SER A 586 27.77 26.46 4.72
C SER A 586 26.49 26.16 3.92
N ASP A 587 25.57 25.43 4.52
CA ASP A 587 24.29 25.02 3.95
C ASP A 587 23.09 25.70 4.66
N GLU A 588 23.33 26.73 5.46
CA GLU A 588 22.26 27.49 6.15
C GLU A 588 21.90 28.75 5.34
N PHE A 589 20.70 28.77 4.77
CA PHE A 589 20.20 29.89 3.97
C PHE A 589 18.91 30.48 4.57
N VAL A 590 18.77 31.82 4.40
CA VAL A 590 17.45 32.46 4.52
C VAL A 590 16.79 32.40 3.15
N TYR A 591 15.60 31.82 3.04
CA TYR A 591 14.93 31.73 1.75
C TYR A 591 13.40 31.93 1.83
N LEU A 592 12.79 32.31 0.71
CA LEU A 592 11.36 32.57 0.56
C LEU A 592 10.78 31.72 -0.58
N ASP A 593 9.64 31.06 -0.34
CA ASP A 593 8.91 30.27 -1.34
C ASP A 593 7.77 31.08 -1.98
N THR A 594 7.89 31.38 -3.27
CA THR A 594 6.86 32.14 -4.01
C THR A 594 5.58 31.33 -4.24
N VAL A 595 5.62 29.98 -4.22
CA VAL A 595 4.40 29.14 -4.26
C VAL A 595 3.61 29.28 -2.96
N ALA A 596 4.29 29.20 -1.82
CA ALA A 596 3.66 29.44 -0.51
C ALA A 596 3.04 30.83 -0.44
N LEU A 597 3.77 31.84 -0.87
CA LEU A 597 3.28 33.22 -0.92
C LEU A 597 2.11 33.40 -1.90
N ALA A 598 2.17 32.77 -3.08
CA ALA A 598 1.06 32.80 -4.07
C ALA A 598 -0.24 32.17 -3.55
N ARG A 599 -0.14 31.12 -2.72
CA ARG A 599 -1.32 30.50 -2.08
C ARG A 599 -2.07 31.48 -1.17
N VAL A 600 -1.34 32.36 -0.54
CA VAL A 600 -1.90 33.40 0.37
C VAL A 600 -2.43 34.61 -0.42
N LEU A 601 -1.65 35.13 -1.35
CA LEU A 601 -1.97 36.36 -2.09
C LEU A 601 -2.97 36.14 -3.24
N LEU A 602 -2.98 34.94 -3.85
CA LEU A 602 -3.84 34.57 -4.98
C LEU A 602 -4.73 33.35 -4.66
N PRO A 603 -5.57 33.39 -3.62
CA PRO A 603 -6.29 32.22 -3.12
C PRO A 603 -7.35 31.66 -4.10
N THR A 604 -7.68 32.41 -5.17
CA THR A 604 -8.66 32.00 -6.19
C THR A 604 -8.08 31.05 -7.25
N LEU A 605 -6.76 30.96 -7.38
CA LEU A 605 -6.12 30.08 -8.36
C LEU A 605 -6.33 28.60 -8.01
N SER A 606 -6.58 27.77 -9.02
CA SER A 606 -6.72 26.31 -8.85
C SER A 606 -5.39 25.57 -8.81
N LYS A 607 -4.35 26.12 -9.42
CA LYS A 607 -2.97 25.58 -9.48
C LYS A 607 -1.97 26.73 -9.38
N TYR A 608 -0.78 26.45 -8.86
CA TYR A 608 0.27 27.43 -8.59
C TYR A 608 1.58 27.12 -9.36
N LYS A 609 1.46 26.51 -10.56
CA LYS A 609 2.62 26.38 -11.46
C LYS A 609 3.06 27.77 -11.92
N LEU A 610 4.36 27.94 -12.18
CA LEU A 610 4.97 29.23 -12.55
C LEU A 610 4.20 29.94 -13.68
N ASN A 611 3.91 29.24 -14.76
CA ASN A 611 3.18 29.77 -15.92
C ASN A 611 1.74 30.23 -15.56
N ILE A 612 1.09 29.61 -14.59
CA ILE A 612 -0.27 29.96 -14.16
C ILE A 612 -0.22 31.23 -13.30
N VAL A 613 0.74 31.32 -12.38
CA VAL A 613 0.94 32.49 -11.52
C VAL A 613 1.38 33.70 -12.34
N ALA A 614 2.35 33.52 -13.25
CA ALA A 614 2.80 34.56 -14.17
C ALA A 614 1.62 35.12 -15.01
N LYS A 615 0.83 34.23 -15.60
CA LYS A 615 -0.37 34.62 -16.36
C LYS A 615 -1.39 35.40 -15.50
N ALA A 616 -1.63 34.97 -14.26
CA ALA A 616 -2.57 35.65 -13.36
C ALA A 616 -2.11 37.08 -12.99
N LEU A 617 -0.80 37.32 -13.00
CA LEU A 617 -0.17 38.61 -12.72
C LEU A 617 0.17 39.40 -13.99
N ASN A 618 -0.22 38.91 -15.19
CA ASN A 618 0.12 39.49 -16.50
C ASN A 618 1.64 39.65 -16.70
N ILE A 619 2.40 38.61 -16.37
CA ILE A 619 3.85 38.51 -16.58
C ILE A 619 4.06 37.61 -17.81
N SER A 620 4.97 38.02 -18.73
CA SER A 620 5.36 37.21 -19.90
C SER A 620 6.33 36.11 -19.49
N LEU A 621 6.15 34.91 -20.04
CA LEU A 621 7.05 33.76 -19.86
C LEU A 621 7.26 33.15 -21.26
N GLU A 622 8.36 33.57 -21.96
CA GLU A 622 8.57 33.21 -23.37
C GLU A 622 9.36 31.91 -23.57
N ASN A 623 10.35 31.61 -22.72
CA ASN A 623 11.21 30.43 -22.83
C ASN A 623 11.13 29.59 -21.54
N HIS A 624 9.96 29.04 -21.26
CA HIS A 624 9.78 28.19 -20.07
C HIS A 624 10.70 26.96 -20.10
N HIS A 625 11.27 26.58 -18.96
CA HIS A 625 12.30 25.56 -18.76
C HIS A 625 13.71 25.98 -19.21
N ARG A 626 14.05 27.24 -18.99
CA ARG A 626 15.42 27.78 -18.97
C ARG A 626 15.60 28.49 -17.64
N ALA A 627 16.55 28.06 -16.83
CA ALA A 627 16.70 28.49 -15.44
C ALA A 627 16.73 30.03 -15.28
N VAL A 628 17.41 30.76 -16.15
CA VAL A 628 17.45 32.22 -16.05
C VAL A 628 16.12 32.90 -16.42
N ASP A 629 15.39 32.37 -17.41
CA ASP A 629 14.11 32.96 -17.84
C ASP A 629 13.03 32.69 -16.79
N ASP A 630 13.02 31.49 -16.18
CA ASP A 630 12.13 31.11 -15.08
C ASP A 630 12.46 31.89 -13.80
N ALA A 631 13.76 32.11 -13.49
CA ALA A 631 14.21 33.00 -12.40
C ALA A 631 13.78 34.45 -12.62
N GLU A 632 13.84 34.98 -13.85
CA GLU A 632 13.40 36.36 -14.17
C GLU A 632 11.88 36.49 -14.01
N ALA A 633 11.10 35.56 -14.54
CA ALA A 633 9.66 35.53 -14.34
C ALA A 633 9.29 35.42 -12.86
N THR A 634 9.99 34.57 -12.10
CA THR A 634 9.81 34.45 -10.64
C THR A 634 10.19 35.75 -9.93
N ALA A 635 11.23 36.47 -10.38
CA ALA A 635 11.61 37.77 -9.82
C ALA A 635 10.51 38.83 -10.07
N GLU A 636 9.93 38.87 -11.26
CA GLU A 636 8.79 39.78 -11.53
C GLU A 636 7.56 39.45 -10.69
N ILE A 637 7.27 38.14 -10.48
CA ILE A 637 6.21 37.67 -9.57
C ILE A 637 6.51 38.14 -8.16
N PHE A 638 7.72 37.92 -7.67
CA PHE A 638 8.16 38.32 -6.33
C PHE A 638 8.02 39.82 -6.13
N VAL A 639 8.45 40.65 -7.07
CA VAL A 639 8.31 42.12 -7.02
C VAL A 639 6.82 42.52 -6.89
N LYS A 640 5.93 41.90 -7.67
CA LYS A 640 4.48 42.16 -7.55
C LYS A 640 3.92 41.72 -6.21
N PHE A 641 4.39 40.61 -5.68
CA PHE A 641 3.98 40.12 -4.36
C PHE A 641 4.45 41.08 -3.24
N THR A 642 5.70 41.61 -3.32
CA THR A 642 6.18 42.59 -2.35
C THR A 642 5.37 43.90 -2.42
N GLU A 643 4.95 44.34 -3.62
CA GLU A 643 4.04 45.47 -3.75
C GLU A 643 2.67 45.24 -3.10
N MET A 644 2.11 44.03 -3.24
CA MET A 644 0.84 43.62 -2.62
C MET A 644 0.98 43.61 -1.10
N LEU A 645 2.03 42.98 -0.56
CA LEU A 645 2.33 42.93 0.87
C LEU A 645 2.49 44.32 1.49
N LYS A 646 3.24 45.21 0.83
CA LYS A 646 3.45 46.60 1.28
C LYS A 646 2.13 47.40 1.32
N LYS A 647 1.21 47.19 0.40
CA LYS A 647 -0.15 47.78 0.45
C LYS A 647 -0.92 47.33 1.71
N ASP A 648 -0.69 46.11 2.15
CA ASP A 648 -1.29 45.54 3.34
C ASP A 648 -0.45 45.81 4.63
N GLN A 649 0.52 46.74 4.54
CA GLN A 649 1.38 47.19 5.65
C GLN A 649 2.32 46.06 6.19
N VAL A 650 2.65 45.09 5.39
CA VAL A 650 3.63 44.03 5.68
C VAL A 650 4.97 44.54 5.16
N GLY A 651 5.98 44.67 6.02
CA GLY A 651 7.30 45.23 5.66
C GLY A 651 8.48 44.32 5.89
N THR A 652 8.36 43.25 6.67
CA THR A 652 9.45 42.32 7.03
C THR A 652 9.10 40.87 6.74
N LEU A 653 10.10 39.99 6.58
CA LEU A 653 9.88 38.56 6.35
C LEU A 653 9.13 37.88 7.53
N LYS A 654 9.37 38.30 8.75
CA LYS A 654 8.60 37.82 9.92
C LYS A 654 7.12 38.19 9.83
N GLU A 655 6.80 39.37 9.31
CA GLU A 655 5.43 39.77 9.10
C GLU A 655 4.80 39.02 7.92
N VAL A 656 5.58 38.67 6.87
CA VAL A 656 5.13 37.79 5.78
C VAL A 656 4.68 36.44 6.31
N ASN A 657 5.45 35.83 7.22
CA ASN A 657 5.07 34.56 7.83
C ASN A 657 3.74 34.69 8.61
N ARG A 658 3.58 35.75 9.41
CA ARG A 658 2.34 36.03 10.16
C ARG A 658 1.15 36.35 9.23
N TYR A 659 1.39 37.01 8.10
CA TYR A 659 0.36 37.34 7.12
C TYR A 659 -0.21 36.07 6.45
N GLY A 660 0.61 35.02 6.28
CA GLY A 660 0.21 33.71 5.78
C GLY A 660 -0.67 32.91 6.74
N ASP A 661 -0.62 33.22 8.04
CA ASP A 661 -1.37 32.48 9.07
C ASP A 661 -2.89 32.57 8.84
N ARG A 662 -3.59 31.40 8.94
CA ARG A 662 -5.06 31.30 9.02
C ARG A 662 -5.88 31.54 7.73
N ASN A 663 -5.29 31.56 6.55
CA ASN A 663 -6.08 31.59 5.32
C ASN A 663 -6.68 30.20 5.00
N VAL A 664 -7.97 29.98 5.31
CA VAL A 664 -8.68 28.71 5.09
C VAL A 664 -8.54 28.21 3.63
N ASN A 665 -8.60 29.12 2.65
CA ASN A 665 -8.46 28.73 1.25
C ASN A 665 -7.04 28.30 0.88
N ALA A 666 -6.02 28.87 1.50
CA ALA A 666 -4.64 28.43 1.37
C ALA A 666 -4.47 27.04 1.99
N ILE A 667 -4.91 26.84 3.23
CA ILE A 667 -4.87 25.56 3.96
C ILE A 667 -5.54 24.43 3.15
N ARG A 668 -6.68 24.69 2.51
CA ARG A 668 -7.40 23.72 1.67
C ARG A 668 -6.59 23.24 0.45
N LYS A 669 -5.53 23.95 0.06
CA LYS A 669 -4.70 23.66 -1.10
C LYS A 669 -3.29 23.16 -0.77
N MET A 670 -2.91 23.22 0.50
CA MET A 670 -1.63 22.69 0.98
C MET A 670 -1.58 21.15 0.89
N PRO A 671 -0.41 20.53 0.79
CA PRO A 671 -0.26 19.08 0.90
C PRO A 671 -0.74 18.58 2.26
N THR A 672 -1.16 17.34 2.32
CA THR A 672 -1.58 16.67 3.56
C THR A 672 -0.65 15.51 3.87
N HIS A 673 -0.31 15.33 5.14
CA HIS A 673 0.39 14.16 5.66
C HIS A 673 -0.48 13.42 6.66
N HIS A 674 -0.21 12.14 6.88
CA HIS A 674 -0.91 11.36 7.89
C HIS A 674 -0.38 11.69 9.29
N ILE A 675 -1.25 11.60 10.29
CA ILE A 675 -0.94 11.86 11.70
C ILE A 675 -1.88 11.03 12.59
N ILE A 676 -1.34 10.38 13.62
CA ILE A 676 -2.15 9.68 14.60
C ILE A 676 -2.47 10.60 15.78
N ILE A 677 -3.74 10.73 16.11
CA ILE A 677 -4.22 11.56 17.23
C ILE A 677 -5.02 10.66 18.16
N LEU A 678 -4.49 10.37 19.36
CA LEU A 678 -5.14 9.54 20.37
C LEU A 678 -5.67 10.40 21.53
N ALA A 679 -6.91 10.14 21.98
CA ALA A 679 -7.49 10.79 23.14
C ALA A 679 -6.99 10.14 24.43
N LYS A 680 -6.30 10.91 25.30
CA LYS A 680 -5.79 10.43 26.60
C LYS A 680 -6.85 10.31 27.69
N ASN A 681 -7.78 11.24 27.68
CA ASN A 681 -8.81 11.42 28.70
C ASN A 681 -10.04 12.13 28.13
N ASP A 682 -11.01 12.48 28.93
CA ASP A 682 -12.24 13.15 28.46
C ASP A 682 -11.99 14.53 27.83
N ILE A 683 -10.96 15.27 28.26
CA ILE A 683 -10.57 16.54 27.61
C ILE A 683 -10.07 16.25 26.19
N GLY A 684 -9.18 15.25 26.06
CA GLY A 684 -8.68 14.82 24.75
C GLY A 684 -9.79 14.28 23.86
N ARG A 685 -10.76 13.53 24.38
CA ARG A 685 -11.95 13.11 23.63
C ARG A 685 -12.72 14.28 23.07
N TYR A 686 -12.98 15.32 23.87
CA TYR A 686 -13.65 16.54 23.42
C TYR A 686 -12.82 17.25 22.33
N ASN A 687 -11.53 17.43 22.56
CA ASN A 687 -10.64 18.07 21.59
C ASN A 687 -10.51 17.30 20.30
N LEU A 688 -10.44 15.95 20.35
CA LEU A 688 -10.47 15.09 19.17
C LEU A 688 -11.75 15.33 18.33
N TYR A 689 -12.91 15.40 18.97
CA TYR A 689 -14.17 15.65 18.26
C TYR A 689 -14.25 17.07 17.68
N GLN A 690 -13.65 18.06 18.34
CA GLN A 690 -13.54 19.41 17.77
C GLN A 690 -12.66 19.41 16.51
N LEU A 691 -11.50 18.73 16.55
CA LEU A 691 -10.62 18.62 15.41
C LEU A 691 -11.30 17.92 14.23
N ILE A 692 -11.95 16.77 14.45
CA ILE A 692 -12.68 16.05 13.42
C ILE A 692 -13.80 16.94 12.84
N SER A 693 -14.61 17.58 13.69
CA SER A 693 -15.71 18.44 13.25
C SER A 693 -15.21 19.60 12.39
N GLN A 694 -14.18 20.30 12.84
CA GLN A 694 -13.63 21.45 12.10
C GLN A 694 -12.95 21.02 10.79
N SER A 695 -12.26 19.87 10.78
CA SER A 695 -11.65 19.34 9.56
C SER A 695 -12.67 19.07 8.45
N HIS A 696 -13.88 18.62 8.81
CA HIS A 696 -14.98 18.40 7.87
C HIS A 696 -15.76 19.67 7.53
N MET A 697 -16.05 20.52 8.51
CA MET A 697 -16.90 21.71 8.29
C MET A 697 -16.13 22.87 7.67
N THR A 698 -14.90 23.13 8.14
CA THR A 698 -14.13 24.31 7.78
C THR A 698 -13.05 24.02 6.75
N TYR A 699 -12.28 22.96 6.94
CA TYR A 699 -11.04 22.72 6.19
C TYR A 699 -11.15 21.60 5.15
N TYR A 700 -12.33 21.06 4.90
CA TYR A 700 -12.53 19.97 3.94
C TYR A 700 -12.19 20.41 2.50
N ALA A 701 -11.28 19.66 1.86
CA ALA A 701 -11.00 19.74 0.44
C ALA A 701 -10.51 18.38 -0.07
N ARG A 702 -11.40 17.57 -0.62
CA ARG A 702 -11.23 16.14 -0.96
C ARG A 702 -11.03 15.25 0.27
N ARG A 703 -10.34 15.75 1.32
CA ARG A 703 -10.05 15.08 2.60
C ARG A 703 -10.30 16.07 3.75
N PRO A 704 -10.65 15.59 4.94
CA PRO A 704 -10.80 16.44 6.12
C PRO A 704 -9.41 16.84 6.64
N ARG A 705 -9.01 18.10 6.43
CA ARG A 705 -7.68 18.63 6.78
C ARG A 705 -7.64 19.15 8.21
N ILE A 706 -6.54 18.87 8.91
CA ILE A 706 -6.28 19.36 10.26
C ILE A 706 -5.04 20.27 10.22
N PRO A 707 -5.18 21.58 10.26
CA PRO A 707 -4.05 22.49 10.38
C PRO A 707 -3.27 22.26 11.68
N LYS A 708 -1.92 22.31 11.67
CA LYS A 708 -1.10 22.20 12.90
C LYS A 708 -1.42 23.32 13.90
N SER A 709 -1.76 24.51 13.42
CA SER A 709 -2.20 25.61 14.29
C SER A 709 -3.45 25.23 15.10
N LEU A 710 -4.47 24.67 14.42
CA LEU A 710 -5.69 24.19 15.06
C LEU A 710 -5.40 23.01 16.02
N LEU A 711 -4.53 22.09 15.61
CA LEU A 711 -4.12 20.98 16.46
C LEU A 711 -3.44 21.46 17.75
N ASN A 712 -2.58 22.48 17.66
CA ASN A 712 -1.93 23.07 18.83
C ASN A 712 -2.92 23.76 19.77
N GLU A 713 -3.96 24.41 19.25
CA GLU A 713 -5.04 25.01 20.06
C GLU A 713 -5.84 23.96 20.85
N HIS A 714 -5.93 22.74 20.35
CA HIS A 714 -6.70 21.62 20.92
C HIS A 714 -5.80 20.48 21.45
N ARG A 715 -4.52 20.72 21.69
CA ARG A 715 -3.55 19.66 22.02
C ARG A 715 -3.73 19.03 23.40
N GLU A 716 -4.40 19.74 24.32
CA GLU A 716 -4.58 19.25 25.69
C GLU A 716 -5.36 17.92 25.72
N GLY A 717 -4.83 16.95 26.45
CA GLY A 717 -5.43 15.61 26.55
C GLY A 717 -5.28 14.72 25.33
N LEU A 718 -4.46 15.11 24.34
CA LEU A 718 -4.14 14.31 23.15
C LEU A 718 -2.70 13.74 23.24
N LEU A 719 -2.47 12.64 22.54
CA LEU A 719 -1.16 12.10 22.19
C LEU A 719 -1.04 12.09 20.67
N ILE A 720 0.06 12.58 20.16
CA ILE A 720 0.28 12.79 18.73
C ILE A 720 1.41 11.88 18.24
N GLY A 721 1.09 10.97 17.32
CA GLY A 721 2.03 10.07 16.66
C GLY A 721 2.36 10.48 15.23
N SER A 722 3.54 10.09 14.75
CA SER A 722 4.06 10.49 13.44
C SER A 722 3.40 9.77 12.25
N ALA A 723 2.55 8.77 12.50
CA ALA A 723 1.88 7.92 11.51
C ALA A 723 2.83 7.11 10.59
N CYS A 724 2.27 6.59 9.48
CA CYS A 724 2.89 5.68 8.51
C CYS A 724 3.88 6.37 7.56
N GLU A 725 4.19 5.74 6.41
CA GLU A 725 5.06 6.30 5.36
C GLU A 725 4.52 7.60 4.75
N ALA A 726 3.20 7.81 4.79
CA ALA A 726 2.57 9.06 4.37
C ALA A 726 2.64 10.16 5.45
N GLY A 727 3.23 9.86 6.63
CA GLY A 727 3.49 10.81 7.71
C GLY A 727 4.64 11.74 7.38
N GLU A 728 4.59 12.95 7.93
CA GLU A 728 5.55 14.01 7.62
C GLU A 728 6.98 13.69 8.08
N LEU A 729 7.13 13.01 9.23
CA LEU A 729 8.44 12.62 9.77
C LEU A 729 9.09 11.56 8.87
N TYR A 730 8.35 10.52 8.49
CA TYR A 730 8.84 9.48 7.60
C TYR A 730 9.27 10.06 6.25
N GLN A 731 8.44 10.93 5.65
CA GLN A 731 8.76 11.62 4.40
C GLN A 731 10.01 12.50 4.53
N ALA A 732 10.18 13.22 5.63
CA ALA A 732 11.34 14.07 5.85
C ALA A 732 12.66 13.27 5.99
N VAL A 733 12.59 12.09 6.65
CA VAL A 733 13.73 11.17 6.76
C VAL A 733 14.05 10.55 5.39
N HIS A 734 13.04 10.03 4.70
CA HIS A 734 13.19 9.46 3.37
C HIS A 734 13.77 10.46 2.36
N GLU A 735 13.26 11.69 2.31
CA GLU A 735 13.75 12.77 1.45
C GLU A 735 15.09 13.36 1.92
N LYS A 736 15.62 12.88 3.05
CA LYS A 736 16.88 13.35 3.68
C LYS A 736 16.91 14.87 3.84
N ARG A 737 15.80 15.45 4.32
CA ARG A 737 15.71 16.87 4.62
C ARG A 737 16.78 17.28 5.64
N SER A 738 17.06 18.58 5.76
CA SER A 738 18.10 19.09 6.65
C SER A 738 17.86 18.66 8.11
N ALA A 739 18.94 18.48 8.87
CA ALA A 739 18.86 18.09 10.28
C ALA A 739 17.98 19.05 11.10
N GLN A 740 17.97 20.34 10.76
CA GLN A 740 17.14 21.36 11.40
C GLN A 740 15.64 21.13 11.10
N GLN A 741 15.28 20.81 9.84
CA GLN A 741 13.90 20.51 9.46
C GLN A 741 13.41 19.24 10.13
N ILE A 742 14.23 18.18 10.13
CA ILE A 742 13.89 16.91 10.82
C ILE A 742 13.74 17.15 12.31
N ALA A 743 14.63 17.92 12.96
CA ALA A 743 14.55 18.25 14.39
C ALA A 743 13.24 18.97 14.73
N ARG A 744 12.85 19.99 13.94
CA ARG A 744 11.59 20.71 14.12
C ARG A 744 10.36 19.78 14.03
N LEU A 745 10.37 18.85 13.07
CA LEU A 745 9.30 17.87 12.93
C LEU A 745 9.30 16.86 14.09
N ALA A 746 10.48 16.37 14.46
CA ALA A 746 10.64 15.43 15.57
C ALA A 746 10.12 15.98 16.90
N GLU A 747 10.34 17.27 17.19
CA GLU A 747 9.85 17.93 18.40
C GLU A 747 8.31 17.98 18.47
N PHE A 748 7.63 18.05 17.31
CA PHE A 748 6.17 18.22 17.22
C PHE A 748 5.41 17.00 17.74
N TYR A 749 5.90 15.78 17.51
CA TYR A 749 5.26 14.52 17.86
C TYR A 749 5.55 14.09 19.30
N ASP A 750 4.62 13.37 19.92
CA ASP A 750 4.79 12.80 21.26
C ASP A 750 5.46 11.41 21.20
N TYR A 751 5.27 10.68 20.09
CA TYR A 751 5.94 9.41 19.78
C TYR A 751 6.09 9.24 18.26
N TYR A 752 7.02 8.38 17.84
CA TYR A 752 7.23 8.07 16.44
C TYR A 752 6.78 6.66 16.13
N GLU A 753 6.39 6.47 14.88
CA GLU A 753 5.87 5.21 14.37
C GLU A 753 6.78 4.66 13.26
N ILE A 754 7.01 3.35 13.31
CA ILE A 754 7.61 2.59 12.22
C ILE A 754 6.75 1.36 11.94
N GLN A 755 6.80 0.87 10.71
CA GLN A 755 5.97 -0.23 10.24
C GLN A 755 6.82 -1.37 9.65
N PRO A 756 6.27 -2.61 9.54
CA PRO A 756 6.90 -3.70 8.82
C PRO A 756 7.33 -3.25 7.41
N VAL A 757 8.52 -3.66 6.98
CA VAL A 757 9.04 -3.25 5.66
C VAL A 757 8.13 -3.69 4.51
N GLY A 758 7.38 -4.79 4.69
CA GLY A 758 6.40 -5.26 3.71
C GLY A 758 5.26 -4.26 3.44
N ASN A 759 4.91 -3.41 4.41
CA ASN A 759 3.89 -2.36 4.22
C ASN A 759 4.36 -1.32 3.18
N ASN A 760 5.68 -1.08 3.09
CA ASN A 760 6.29 -0.05 2.26
C ASN A 760 7.03 -0.63 1.04
N GLN A 761 6.86 -1.92 0.73
CA GLN A 761 7.53 -2.58 -0.40
C GLN A 761 7.23 -1.92 -1.74
N PHE A 762 6.05 -1.30 -1.91
CA PHE A 762 5.69 -0.54 -3.10
C PHE A 762 6.67 0.60 -3.42
N MET A 763 7.40 1.12 -2.42
CA MET A 763 8.42 2.16 -2.63
C MET A 763 9.60 1.64 -3.46
N ILE A 764 9.99 0.37 -3.28
CA ILE A 764 11.05 -0.29 -4.06
C ILE A 764 10.62 -0.46 -5.53
N GLU A 765 9.32 -0.69 -5.75
CA GLU A 765 8.75 -0.94 -7.09
C GLU A 765 8.36 0.36 -7.82
N SER A 766 8.41 1.50 -7.12
CA SER A 766 7.96 2.79 -7.64
C SER A 766 9.04 3.48 -8.47
N GLU A 767 8.80 3.67 -9.74
CA GLU A 767 9.68 4.46 -10.62
C GLU A 767 9.83 5.94 -10.17
N ARG A 768 8.93 6.43 -9.32
CA ARG A 768 8.94 7.80 -8.79
C ARG A 768 9.81 7.97 -7.55
N ILE A 769 10.16 6.86 -6.88
CA ILE A 769 10.94 6.84 -5.64
C ILE A 769 12.29 6.18 -5.97
N ALA A 770 13.21 6.99 -6.49
CA ALA A 770 14.48 6.49 -7.04
C ALA A 770 15.52 6.10 -5.98
N ASP A 771 15.33 6.43 -4.71
CA ASP A 771 16.31 6.25 -3.63
C ASP A 771 15.99 5.08 -2.68
N VAL A 772 14.89 4.36 -2.91
CA VAL A 772 14.55 3.12 -2.19
C VAL A 772 14.58 1.97 -3.20
N ASN A 773 15.65 1.15 -3.17
CA ASN A 773 15.86 0.09 -4.16
C ASN A 773 15.91 -1.32 -3.54
N SER A 774 15.90 -1.39 -2.20
CA SER A 774 16.07 -2.64 -1.48
C SER A 774 15.31 -2.65 -0.14
N ILE A 775 15.10 -3.84 0.40
CA ILE A 775 14.57 -4.02 1.76
C ILE A 775 15.48 -3.35 2.80
N GLU A 776 16.80 -3.36 2.57
CA GLU A 776 17.78 -2.71 3.45
C GLU A 776 17.57 -1.19 3.50
N ASP A 777 17.20 -0.53 2.40
CA ASP A 777 16.91 0.91 2.39
C ASP A 777 15.69 1.24 3.26
N LEU A 778 14.63 0.43 3.19
CA LEU A 778 13.46 0.57 4.05
C LEU A 778 13.81 0.32 5.53
N GLN A 779 14.66 -0.68 5.82
CA GLN A 779 15.15 -0.93 7.16
C GLN A 779 16.01 0.23 7.69
N ASN A 780 16.79 0.89 6.82
CA ASN A 780 17.62 2.04 7.20
C ASN A 780 16.77 3.26 7.55
N ILE A 781 15.67 3.52 6.83
CA ILE A 781 14.70 4.57 7.20
C ILE A 781 14.14 4.29 8.62
N ASN A 782 13.74 3.04 8.88
CA ASN A 782 13.25 2.66 10.20
C ASN A 782 14.33 2.81 11.30
N ARG A 783 15.61 2.45 11.02
CA ARG A 783 16.74 2.65 11.96
C ARG A 783 16.94 4.13 12.27
N GLU A 784 16.89 4.98 11.26
CA GLU A 784 17.06 6.43 11.44
C GLU A 784 15.93 7.04 12.29
N ILE A 785 14.68 6.61 12.11
CA ILE A 785 13.56 7.03 12.96
C ILE A 785 13.75 6.54 14.42
N VAL A 786 14.28 5.32 14.62
CA VAL A 786 14.62 4.81 15.97
C VAL A 786 15.71 5.65 16.62
N GLU A 787 16.77 6.00 15.87
CA GLU A 787 17.85 6.87 16.36
C GLU A 787 17.35 8.29 16.69
N LEU A 788 16.43 8.82 15.89
CA LEU A 788 15.74 10.08 16.20
C LEU A 788 14.95 9.98 17.51
N GLY A 789 14.27 8.84 17.74
CA GLY A 789 13.58 8.58 19.00
C GLY A 789 14.51 8.63 20.21
N GLU A 790 15.67 8.01 20.12
CA GLU A 790 16.70 8.05 21.15
C GLU A 790 17.24 9.47 21.37
N LYS A 791 17.56 10.16 20.27
CA LYS A 791 18.11 11.52 20.30
C LYS A 791 17.16 12.53 20.94
N PHE A 792 15.85 12.45 20.63
CA PHE A 792 14.84 13.38 21.15
C PHE A 792 14.12 12.87 22.42
N GLY A 793 14.47 11.69 22.93
CA GLY A 793 13.84 11.08 24.10
C GLY A 793 12.37 10.75 23.88
N LYS A 794 11.96 10.47 22.63
CA LYS A 794 10.59 10.10 22.23
C LYS A 794 10.47 8.59 22.07
N PRO A 795 9.41 7.95 22.57
CA PRO A 795 9.19 6.52 22.33
C PRO A 795 8.93 6.27 20.85
N VAL A 796 9.55 5.23 20.29
CA VAL A 796 9.24 4.71 18.97
C VAL A 796 8.39 3.47 19.13
N VAL A 797 7.33 3.34 18.33
CA VAL A 797 6.38 2.22 18.36
C VAL A 797 6.31 1.53 16.99
N ALA A 798 6.17 0.22 17.02
CA ALA A 798 5.92 -0.57 15.83
C ALA A 798 4.43 -0.86 15.70
N THR A 799 3.82 -0.50 14.59
CA THR A 799 2.39 -0.71 14.28
C THR A 799 2.21 -1.52 13.02
N CYS A 800 1.05 -2.16 12.86
CA CYS A 800 0.73 -2.93 11.65
C CYS A 800 0.05 -2.09 10.56
N ASP A 801 -0.56 -0.96 10.93
CA ASP A 801 -1.45 -0.22 10.04
C ASP A 801 -2.60 -1.11 9.54
N VAL A 802 -3.34 -1.66 10.50
CA VAL A 802 -4.31 -2.72 10.25
C VAL A 802 -5.47 -2.24 9.37
N HIS A 803 -5.69 -2.86 8.23
CA HIS A 803 -6.86 -2.65 7.36
C HIS A 803 -7.76 -3.89 7.26
N PHE A 804 -7.21 -5.05 7.61
CA PHE A 804 -7.94 -6.33 7.65
C PHE A 804 -7.36 -7.25 8.74
N LEU A 805 -8.14 -8.27 9.13
CA LEU A 805 -7.80 -9.12 10.29
C LEU A 805 -6.82 -10.24 9.96
N ASN A 806 -7.00 -10.90 8.81
CA ASN A 806 -6.19 -12.07 8.45
C ASN A 806 -5.49 -11.83 7.11
N PRO A 807 -4.35 -12.47 6.84
CA PRO A 807 -3.64 -12.31 5.57
C PRO A 807 -4.53 -12.52 4.34
N ASP A 808 -5.44 -13.51 4.38
CA ASP A 808 -6.32 -13.87 3.25
C ASP A 808 -7.44 -12.83 3.01
N ASP A 809 -7.68 -11.91 3.96
CA ASP A 809 -8.71 -10.87 3.82
C ASP A 809 -8.26 -9.75 2.84
N GLU A 810 -7.00 -9.74 2.41
CA GLU A 810 -6.47 -8.79 1.43
C GLU A 810 -7.28 -8.74 0.14
N VAL A 811 -7.86 -9.87 -0.27
CA VAL A 811 -8.69 -9.98 -1.47
C VAL A 811 -9.90 -9.04 -1.42
N TYR A 812 -10.48 -8.82 -0.24
CA TYR A 812 -11.62 -7.91 -0.09
C TYR A 812 -11.21 -6.46 -0.28
N ARG A 813 -10.04 -6.07 0.26
CA ARG A 813 -9.48 -4.73 0.05
C ARG A 813 -9.16 -4.50 -1.43
N ARG A 814 -8.57 -5.47 -2.10
CA ARG A 814 -8.28 -5.46 -3.54
C ARG A 814 -9.55 -5.24 -4.37
N ILE A 815 -10.64 -5.94 -4.06
CA ILE A 815 -11.94 -5.78 -4.74
C ILE A 815 -12.49 -4.36 -4.56
N ILE A 816 -12.44 -3.81 -3.35
CA ILE A 816 -12.91 -2.45 -3.04
C ILE A 816 -12.09 -1.42 -3.81
N MET A 817 -10.77 -1.50 -3.77
CA MET A 817 -9.87 -0.58 -4.45
C MET A 817 -10.01 -0.65 -5.97
N ALA A 818 -10.08 -1.85 -6.55
CA ALA A 818 -10.34 -2.04 -7.98
C ALA A 818 -11.70 -1.46 -8.40
N GLY A 819 -12.73 -1.66 -7.57
CA GLY A 819 -14.08 -1.08 -7.78
C GLY A 819 -14.12 0.45 -7.71
N LYS A 820 -13.16 1.07 -7.04
CA LYS A 820 -12.96 2.54 -6.96
C LYS A 820 -12.04 3.08 -8.06
N GLY A 821 -11.41 2.23 -8.86
CA GLY A 821 -10.55 2.59 -9.99
C GLY A 821 -9.10 2.91 -9.60
N PHE A 822 -8.57 2.27 -8.55
CA PHE A 822 -7.15 2.34 -8.23
C PHE A 822 -6.36 1.41 -9.15
N ASP A 823 -5.36 1.95 -9.83
CA ASP A 823 -4.53 1.21 -10.82
C ASP A 823 -3.61 0.18 -10.16
N ASP A 824 -3.30 0.36 -8.87
CA ASP A 824 -2.44 -0.48 -8.04
C ASP A 824 -3.20 -1.48 -7.15
N ALA A 825 -4.51 -1.64 -7.37
CA ALA A 825 -5.37 -2.51 -6.56
C ALA A 825 -4.86 -3.96 -6.44
N ASP A 826 -4.17 -4.48 -7.45
CA ASP A 826 -3.60 -5.84 -7.45
C ASP A 826 -2.30 -5.97 -6.63
N ARG A 827 -1.73 -4.86 -6.14
CA ARG A 827 -0.52 -4.83 -5.31
C ARG A 827 -0.88 -4.47 -3.87
N GLN A 828 -1.36 -5.47 -3.11
CA GLN A 828 -1.79 -5.21 -1.74
C GLN A 828 -0.62 -5.36 -0.75
N PRO A 829 -0.35 -4.32 0.07
CA PRO A 829 0.55 -4.47 1.21
C PRO A 829 -0.09 -5.36 2.29
N PRO A 830 0.72 -6.07 3.12
CA PRO A 830 0.23 -7.01 4.11
C PRO A 830 -0.27 -6.33 5.40
N LEU A 831 -1.33 -5.51 5.29
CA LEU A 831 -1.90 -4.67 6.36
C LEU A 831 -2.85 -5.46 7.29
N PHE A 832 -2.44 -6.65 7.72
CA PHE A 832 -3.25 -7.46 8.62
C PHE A 832 -2.82 -7.31 10.09
N LEU A 833 -3.73 -7.65 11.01
CA LEU A 833 -3.41 -7.65 12.44
C LEU A 833 -2.43 -8.78 12.74
N ARG A 834 -1.17 -8.44 13.04
CA ARG A 834 -0.11 -9.39 13.38
C ARG A 834 -0.11 -9.71 14.88
N THR A 835 0.26 -10.94 15.22
CA THR A 835 0.54 -11.37 16.58
C THR A 835 1.81 -10.68 17.10
N THR A 836 2.04 -10.78 18.41
CA THR A 836 3.24 -10.22 19.02
C THR A 836 4.52 -10.85 18.47
N ASP A 837 4.52 -12.19 18.28
CA ASP A 837 5.70 -12.91 17.76
C ASP A 837 5.96 -12.57 16.29
N GLU A 838 4.93 -12.47 15.45
CA GLU A 838 5.06 -12.00 14.05
C GLU A 838 5.67 -10.60 13.98
N MET A 839 5.26 -9.67 14.84
CA MET A 839 5.85 -8.33 14.89
C MET A 839 7.29 -8.33 15.40
N LEU A 840 7.63 -9.17 16.39
CA LEU A 840 9.03 -9.29 16.85
C LEU A 840 9.95 -9.84 15.76
N GLU A 841 9.45 -10.74 14.90
CA GLU A 841 10.17 -11.28 13.75
C GLU A 841 10.41 -10.19 12.70
N GLU A 842 9.37 -9.40 12.33
CA GLU A 842 9.47 -8.29 11.37
C GLU A 842 10.57 -7.28 11.73
N PHE A 843 10.77 -7.01 13.01
CA PHE A 843 11.76 -6.03 13.51
C PHE A 843 13.04 -6.68 14.07
N SER A 844 13.27 -7.97 13.84
CA SER A 844 14.45 -8.70 14.31
C SER A 844 15.78 -8.09 13.85
N TYR A 845 15.80 -7.40 12.71
CA TYR A 845 16.97 -6.68 12.16
C TYR A 845 17.46 -5.51 13.05
N LEU A 846 16.67 -5.05 14.01
CA LEU A 846 17.07 -4.05 15.02
C LEU A 846 17.72 -4.69 16.25
N GLY A 847 17.77 -6.03 16.32
CA GLY A 847 18.21 -6.79 17.49
C GLY A 847 17.09 -6.99 18.53
N ALA A 848 17.12 -8.12 19.24
CA ALA A 848 16.02 -8.59 20.08
C ALA A 848 15.58 -7.59 21.17
N ALA A 849 16.52 -6.84 21.78
CA ALA A 849 16.21 -5.85 22.81
C ALA A 849 15.44 -4.65 22.26
N LYS A 850 15.87 -4.10 21.11
CA LYS A 850 15.23 -2.96 20.46
C LYS A 850 13.89 -3.37 19.85
N ALA A 851 13.82 -4.54 19.18
CA ALA A 851 12.55 -5.09 18.68
C ALA A 851 11.51 -5.19 19.80
N ARG A 852 11.88 -5.76 20.96
CA ARG A 852 10.99 -5.83 22.12
C ARG A 852 10.54 -4.45 22.61
N GLU A 853 11.47 -3.50 22.72
CA GLU A 853 11.19 -2.13 23.16
C GLU A 853 10.09 -1.49 22.29
N ILE A 854 10.26 -1.53 20.95
CA ILE A 854 9.35 -0.84 20.01
C ILE A 854 8.05 -1.61 19.76
N VAL A 855 8.07 -2.95 19.83
CA VAL A 855 6.88 -3.79 19.57
C VAL A 855 6.00 -3.95 20.82
N ILE A 856 6.61 -4.04 22.00
CA ILE A 856 5.89 -4.36 23.23
C ILE A 856 5.95 -3.20 24.23
N ASP A 857 7.15 -2.83 24.68
CA ASP A 857 7.31 -1.98 25.86
C ASP A 857 6.80 -0.56 25.63
N ASN A 858 7.14 0.07 24.50
CA ASN A 858 6.69 1.41 24.16
C ASN A 858 5.18 1.48 23.83
N PRO A 859 4.60 0.59 23.00
CA PRO A 859 3.14 0.58 22.78
C PRO A 859 2.33 0.39 24.05
N VAL A 860 2.77 -0.52 24.95
CA VAL A 860 2.15 -0.71 26.27
C VAL A 860 2.29 0.54 27.15
N LYS A 861 3.45 1.22 27.11
CA LYS A 861 3.67 2.49 27.81
C LYS A 861 2.73 3.59 27.31
N ILE A 862 2.57 3.74 25.96
CA ILE A 862 1.62 4.70 25.36
C ILE A 862 0.19 4.36 25.80
N ALA A 863 -0.23 3.10 25.70
CA ALA A 863 -1.53 2.67 26.18
C ALA A 863 -1.73 2.96 27.67
N GLY A 864 -0.67 2.80 28.48
CA GLY A 864 -0.69 3.12 29.91
C GLY A 864 -0.92 4.60 30.23
N MET A 865 -0.58 5.52 29.32
CA MET A 865 -0.83 6.96 29.46
C MET A 865 -2.28 7.35 29.18
N ILE A 866 -3.07 6.47 28.61
CA ILE A 866 -4.46 6.70 28.19
C ILE A 866 -5.42 6.11 29.20
N GLU A 867 -6.37 6.90 29.66
CA GLU A 867 -7.42 6.46 30.59
C GLU A 867 -8.47 5.58 29.86
N LYS A 868 -9.22 4.79 30.62
CA LYS A 868 -10.40 4.08 30.08
C LYS A 868 -11.54 5.08 29.96
N ILE A 869 -11.75 5.63 28.77
CA ILE A 869 -12.78 6.63 28.49
C ILE A 869 -13.96 6.04 27.71
N SER A 870 -15.15 6.63 27.86
CA SER A 870 -16.29 6.32 27.00
C SER A 870 -16.36 7.32 25.84
N PRO A 871 -16.46 6.88 24.57
CA PRO A 871 -16.59 7.79 23.44
C PRO A 871 -17.96 8.50 23.41
N VAL A 872 -18.96 7.93 24.10
CA VAL A 872 -20.32 8.49 24.25
C VAL A 872 -20.53 8.85 25.69
N ASN A 873 -21.07 10.04 25.97
CA ASN A 873 -21.41 10.43 27.34
C ASN A 873 -22.43 9.41 27.93
N PRO A 874 -22.10 8.69 29.01
CA PRO A 874 -23.00 7.72 29.62
C PRO A 874 -24.26 8.36 30.18
N ASN A 875 -24.20 9.64 30.51
CA ASN A 875 -25.37 10.38 30.99
C ASN A 875 -26.22 10.85 29.79
N LYS A 876 -27.45 10.38 29.75
CA LYS A 876 -28.42 10.86 28.76
C LYS A 876 -28.74 12.32 29.04
N CYS A 877 -28.44 13.18 28.10
CA CYS A 877 -28.75 14.60 28.13
C CYS A 877 -29.87 14.89 27.11
N PRO A 878 -31.15 14.62 27.47
CA PRO A 878 -32.24 14.98 26.57
C PRO A 878 -32.27 16.50 26.33
N PRO A 879 -32.63 16.94 25.14
CA PRO A 879 -32.75 18.37 24.87
C PRO A 879 -33.74 19.01 25.83
N VAL A 880 -33.44 20.22 26.29
CA VAL A 880 -34.36 21.00 27.14
C VAL A 880 -34.91 22.12 26.32
N ILE A 881 -36.24 22.21 26.23
CA ILE A 881 -36.94 23.31 25.62
C ILE A 881 -37.77 23.97 26.75
N GLU A 882 -37.45 25.22 27.07
CA GLU A 882 -38.20 25.95 28.10
C GLU A 882 -39.70 26.00 27.77
N ASN A 883 -40.51 25.76 28.78
CA ASN A 883 -41.98 25.77 28.69
C ASN A 883 -42.57 24.69 27.74
N SER A 884 -41.83 23.70 27.35
CA SER A 884 -42.29 22.60 26.45
C SER A 884 -43.57 21.93 26.92
N ASP A 885 -43.74 21.74 28.25
CA ASP A 885 -44.94 21.16 28.84
C ASP A 885 -46.19 22.03 28.59
N GLN A 886 -46.06 23.33 28.75
CA GLN A 886 -47.17 24.26 28.50
C GLN A 886 -47.40 24.44 26.99
N GLU A 887 -46.34 24.55 26.19
CA GLU A 887 -46.46 24.67 24.73
C GLU A 887 -47.19 23.46 24.15
N LEU A 888 -46.86 22.25 24.61
CA LEU A 888 -47.55 21.05 24.20
C LEU A 888 -49.03 21.07 24.55
N ARG A 889 -49.39 21.49 25.77
CA ARG A 889 -50.77 21.66 26.17
C ARG A 889 -51.51 22.66 25.27
N ASP A 890 -50.92 23.84 25.03
CA ASP A 890 -51.51 24.90 24.24
C ASP A 890 -51.76 24.47 22.79
N ILE A 891 -50.83 23.75 22.19
CA ILE A 891 -50.94 23.19 20.82
C ILE A 891 -52.11 22.19 20.77
N CYS A 892 -52.16 21.27 21.73
CA CYS A 892 -53.16 20.19 21.74
C CYS A 892 -54.56 20.71 22.04
N TYR A 893 -54.69 21.63 22.99
CA TYR A 893 -55.98 22.28 23.29
C TYR A 893 -56.48 23.14 22.15
N ARG A 894 -55.62 23.97 21.55
CA ARG A 894 -55.95 24.76 20.37
C ARG A 894 -56.46 23.84 19.24
N LYS A 895 -55.78 22.76 18.97
CA LYS A 895 -56.20 21.78 17.93
C LYS A 895 -57.54 21.11 18.29
N ALA A 896 -57.74 20.76 19.55
CA ALA A 896 -58.97 20.19 20.02
C ALA A 896 -60.17 21.19 19.84
N HIS A 897 -59.97 22.45 20.17
CA HIS A 897 -60.99 23.48 19.98
C HIS A 897 -61.27 23.75 18.48
N GLU A 898 -60.30 23.71 17.63
CA GLU A 898 -60.47 23.77 16.17
C GLU A 898 -61.36 22.64 15.64
N MET A 899 -61.20 21.45 16.20
CA MET A 899 -61.93 20.25 15.72
C MET A 899 -63.31 20.07 16.32
N TYR A 900 -63.55 20.48 17.58
CA TYR A 900 -64.77 20.17 18.36
C TYR A 900 -65.48 21.39 18.84
N GLY A 901 -64.96 22.61 18.55
CA GLY A 901 -65.59 23.87 19.01
C GLY A 901 -65.08 24.33 20.39
N GLU A 902 -65.62 25.49 20.86
CA GLU A 902 -65.18 26.10 22.14
C GLU A 902 -65.50 25.19 23.35
N ASP A 903 -66.66 24.55 23.35
CA ASP A 903 -67.08 23.57 24.39
C ASP A 903 -66.66 22.16 24.02
N LEU A 904 -65.56 21.70 24.55
CA LEU A 904 -65.04 20.32 24.29
C LEU A 904 -65.99 19.29 24.90
N PRO A 905 -66.36 18.21 24.15
CA PRO A 905 -67.08 17.10 24.70
C PRO A 905 -66.33 16.49 25.90
N LYS A 906 -67.02 16.13 26.97
CA LYS A 906 -66.39 15.58 28.19
C LYS A 906 -65.47 14.40 27.94
N GLN A 907 -65.78 13.57 26.96
CA GLN A 907 -64.94 12.41 26.57
C GLN A 907 -63.62 12.85 25.94
N VAL A 908 -63.66 13.91 25.11
CA VAL A 908 -62.45 14.44 24.44
C VAL A 908 -61.58 15.12 25.48
N SER A 909 -62.12 16.00 26.34
CA SER A 909 -61.36 16.68 27.37
C SER A 909 -60.70 15.69 28.36
N ALA A 910 -61.45 14.66 28.81
CA ALA A 910 -60.94 13.67 29.75
C ALA A 910 -59.81 12.82 29.11
N ARG A 911 -59.92 12.51 27.81
CA ARG A 911 -58.87 11.77 27.10
C ARG A 911 -57.64 12.59 26.87
N LEU A 912 -57.84 13.83 26.44
CA LEU A 912 -56.71 14.77 26.19
C LEU A 912 -55.91 15.02 27.46
N GLU A 913 -56.55 15.26 28.59
CA GLU A 913 -55.87 15.43 29.88
C GLU A 913 -55.12 14.18 30.30
N LYS A 914 -55.67 12.98 30.10
CA LYS A 914 -55.01 11.74 30.41
C LYS A 914 -53.72 11.53 29.62
N GLU A 915 -53.79 11.81 28.31
CA GLU A 915 -52.63 11.66 27.42
C GLU A 915 -51.54 12.71 27.73
N LEU A 916 -51.91 13.97 27.84
CA LEU A 916 -51.00 15.06 28.15
C LEU A 916 -50.29 14.83 29.48
N ASN A 917 -51.04 14.44 30.52
CA ASN A 917 -50.46 14.18 31.84
C ASN A 917 -49.46 13.00 31.77
N SER A 918 -49.77 11.94 30.99
CA SER A 918 -48.88 10.84 30.81
C SER A 918 -47.59 11.24 30.11
N ILE A 919 -47.66 12.01 29.02
CA ILE A 919 -46.53 12.49 28.25
C ILE A 919 -45.63 13.40 29.11
N ILE A 920 -46.25 14.40 29.76
CA ILE A 920 -45.55 15.44 30.55
C ILE A 920 -44.90 14.82 31.81
N SER A 921 -45.66 13.99 32.54
CA SER A 921 -45.15 13.37 33.76
C SER A 921 -43.98 12.41 33.53
N ASN A 922 -43.89 11.82 32.33
CA ASN A 922 -42.73 11.00 31.91
C ASN A 922 -41.61 11.79 31.21
N GLY A 923 -41.69 13.13 31.12
CA GLY A 923 -40.65 13.98 30.57
C GLY A 923 -40.54 13.97 29.04
N TYR A 924 -41.60 13.52 28.31
CA TYR A 924 -41.58 13.39 26.85
C TYR A 924 -42.10 14.63 26.10
N ALA A 925 -42.51 15.68 26.77
CA ALA A 925 -43.08 16.86 26.13
C ALA A 925 -42.14 17.48 25.09
N VAL A 926 -40.83 17.59 25.38
CA VAL A 926 -39.78 18.08 24.48
C VAL A 926 -39.75 17.29 23.18
N MET A 927 -39.85 15.96 23.24
CA MET A 927 -39.81 15.09 22.06
C MET A 927 -41.01 15.33 21.14
N TYR A 928 -42.21 15.53 21.73
CA TYR A 928 -43.43 15.87 20.99
C TYR A 928 -43.33 17.26 20.32
N ILE A 929 -42.77 18.24 21.04
CA ILE A 929 -42.53 19.59 20.46
C ILE A 929 -41.53 19.53 19.31
N ILE A 930 -40.42 18.78 19.45
CA ILE A 930 -39.45 18.60 18.37
C ILE A 930 -40.10 17.92 17.15
N ALA A 931 -40.86 16.83 17.38
CA ALA A 931 -41.54 16.09 16.30
C ALA A 931 -42.59 16.97 15.58
N GLN A 932 -43.24 17.87 16.29
CA GLN A 932 -44.22 18.80 15.71
C GLN A 932 -43.53 19.92 14.86
N LYS A 933 -42.31 20.33 15.23
CA LYS A 933 -41.52 21.33 14.50
C LYS A 933 -40.82 20.78 13.26
N LEU A 934 -40.51 19.49 13.22
CA LEU A 934 -39.95 18.76 12.06
C LEU A 934 -41.04 18.43 11.05
#